data_4d40a73a19662775a01172d0ebbd9be8
#
_entry.id   4d40a73a19662775a01172d0ebbd9be8
#
_cell.length_a   1.000
_cell.length_b   1.000
_cell.length_c   1.000
_cell.angle_alpha   90.00
_cell.angle_beta   90.00
_cell.angle_gamma   90.00
#
_symmetry.space_group_name_H-M   'P 1'
#
loop_
_entity.id
_entity.type
_entity.pdbx_description
1 polymer ?
#
loop_
_entity_poly.entity_id
_entity_poly.type
_entity_poly.pdbx_seq_one_letter_code
_entity_poly.pdbx_strand_id
1 'polypeptide(L)'
;LVVFLIDRKDLDDQTVDEYNSFEKDCVDNTDSTAVLISMLKSSEKKMIVTTIQKMANAVKNPKYAAVMDAYKNKKVVFIIDECHRSQFGKMHGQIEKHFERANYIGFTGTPIFEKNKGADGRTTADIFHAGDKLDSCLHKYMIKDAIADGNVLRFSVEYQRTIFARNLAVKGIDPEQLDDPEYCKRHKIDMEPLYHDDERIAGIAKHIFEHHEQHVHPQGKDIYTALFAVDKIQTLGKYYDEFRKMNDAVPDDKKLKVAAIFSYQANEDMDDGADEHSQELLDRCMQDYNALYNTAFTIDTFDAYRKDIAKRLKQKDLPQVDILLVVNMFLTGFDAKPLNTLYLDKNLIWHSLVQAYSRTNRVDKVTKQFGQIVSYRNIKQWQDDALTLFSGDGDPNEYLLENYEYYLNQWVNQEPVLRKITADVDAAGQLKSEDEIRMFIIAFRSMAKTLATLKTFSKFDWDDLAVVMDENEYEGFKSWYLYYKDQTHNPNPKVPVPVDVDFDIELVRTDRINVVYILNLLKNANTHDKTEEEKQQDVDLILREIERSDNESLRLKKEVMRQFILTRFYDLPEDADIMEAFTQFEKEQMKADMEEFAFDNKIDYMIVSELFTEYVFHGTISDDDIRKRLTAYKLGLLKMTKLTKSVKTFVTETYNKYKAEGE
;
A
#
# COMPACT_ATOMS: atom_id res chain seq x y z
N LEU A 1 23.63 0.29 37.44
CA LEU A 1 22.36 0.70 36.85
C LEU A 1 22.52 0.87 35.36
N VAL A 2 21.56 0.34 34.60
CA VAL A 2 21.42 0.60 33.16
C VAL A 2 20.19 1.50 32.97
N VAL A 3 20.34 2.53 32.16
CA VAL A 3 19.25 3.44 31.81
C VAL A 3 19.13 3.50 30.29
N PHE A 4 17.98 3.11 29.78
CA PHE A 4 17.65 3.25 28.37
C PHE A 4 16.93 4.58 28.16
N LEU A 5 17.54 5.47 27.38
CA LEU A 5 17.01 6.79 27.09
C LEU A 5 16.43 6.81 25.69
N ILE A 6 15.17 7.17 25.58
CA ILE A 6 14.45 7.35 24.33
C ILE A 6 14.05 8.82 24.13
N ASP A 7 13.86 9.20 22.89
CA ASP A 7 13.52 10.58 22.52
C ASP A 7 12.02 10.88 22.72
N ARG A 8 11.13 9.93 22.39
CA ARG A 8 9.69 10.14 22.37
C ARG A 8 8.93 9.12 23.21
N LYS A 9 7.81 9.57 23.79
CA LYS A 9 6.89 8.74 24.57
C LYS A 9 6.31 7.57 23.76
N ASP A 10 6.18 7.73 22.43
CA ASP A 10 5.65 6.69 21.54
C ASP A 10 6.57 5.47 21.41
N LEU A 11 7.88 5.67 21.53
CA LEU A 11 8.88 4.60 21.56
C LEU A 11 8.98 3.94 22.94
N ASP A 12 8.51 4.60 23.99
CA ASP A 12 8.55 4.12 25.38
C ASP A 12 7.75 2.81 25.52
N ASP A 13 6.48 2.82 25.11
CA ASP A 13 5.58 1.67 25.19
C ASP A 13 6.13 0.47 24.39
N GLN A 14 6.57 0.68 23.14
CA GLN A 14 7.09 -0.38 22.29
C GLN A 14 8.41 -0.96 22.80
N THR A 15 9.31 -0.12 23.31
CA THR A 15 10.58 -0.55 23.89
C THR A 15 10.38 -1.37 25.15
N VAL A 16 9.45 -0.94 26.01
CA VAL A 16 9.09 -1.67 27.24
C VAL A 16 8.49 -3.04 26.91
N ASP A 17 7.56 -3.09 25.96
CA ASP A 17 6.94 -4.34 25.52
C ASP A 17 7.98 -5.32 24.98
N GLU A 18 8.93 -4.83 24.16
CA GLU A 18 9.98 -5.64 23.58
C GLU A 18 10.93 -6.21 24.66
N TYR A 19 11.42 -5.38 25.58
CA TYR A 19 12.26 -5.85 26.67
C TYR A 19 11.54 -6.85 27.60
N ASN A 20 10.27 -6.60 27.93
CA ASN A 20 9.47 -7.51 28.73
C ASN A 20 9.11 -8.82 28.00
N SER A 21 9.21 -8.85 26.66
CA SER A 21 9.08 -10.11 25.89
C SER A 21 10.28 -11.04 26.10
N PHE A 22 11.47 -10.50 26.31
CA PHE A 22 12.67 -11.28 26.60
C PHE A 22 12.76 -11.73 28.06
N GLU A 23 12.44 -10.85 29.00
CA GLU A 23 12.42 -11.15 30.43
C GLU A 23 11.24 -10.40 31.08
N LYS A 24 10.26 -11.16 31.55
CA LYS A 24 9.02 -10.62 32.12
C LYS A 24 9.31 -9.67 33.30
N ASP A 25 8.70 -8.50 33.29
CA ASP A 25 8.82 -7.47 34.31
C ASP A 25 10.25 -6.91 34.51
N CYS A 26 11.14 -7.07 33.53
CA CYS A 26 12.52 -6.58 33.59
C CYS A 26 12.58 -5.05 33.52
N VAL A 27 11.57 -4.42 32.90
CA VAL A 27 11.50 -2.98 32.67
C VAL A 27 10.10 -2.46 32.99
N ASP A 28 10.04 -1.31 33.65
CA ASP A 28 8.80 -0.55 33.83
C ASP A 28 8.86 0.78 33.08
N ASN A 29 7.71 1.21 32.57
CA ASN A 29 7.55 2.51 31.95
C ASN A 29 7.53 3.63 33.00
N THR A 30 8.21 4.74 32.71
CA THR A 30 8.21 5.92 33.56
C THR A 30 7.17 6.94 33.06
N ASP A 31 5.94 6.90 33.56
CA ASP A 31 4.88 7.85 33.16
C ASP A 31 5.20 9.31 33.51
N SER A 32 5.97 9.53 34.56
CA SER A 32 6.36 10.87 35.03
C SER A 32 7.77 10.89 35.62
N THR A 33 8.35 12.09 35.74
CA THR A 33 9.62 12.29 36.48
C THR A 33 9.54 11.79 37.94
N ALA A 34 8.38 11.88 38.58
CA ALA A 34 8.19 11.37 39.92
C ALA A 34 8.27 9.83 40.00
N VAL A 35 7.73 9.13 39.03
CA VAL A 35 7.85 7.66 38.92
C VAL A 35 9.29 7.27 38.64
N LEU A 36 10.01 7.96 37.76
CA LEU A 36 11.45 7.75 37.54
C LEU A 36 12.25 7.86 38.85
N ILE A 37 11.98 8.90 39.66
CA ILE A 37 12.65 9.09 40.97
C ILE A 37 12.29 7.97 41.95
N SER A 38 11.06 7.48 41.93
CA SER A 38 10.64 6.35 42.79
C SER A 38 11.42 5.08 42.40
N MET A 39 11.58 4.80 41.08
CA MET A 39 12.38 3.68 40.60
C MET A 39 13.85 3.80 40.93
N LEU A 40 14.43 5.00 40.86
CA LEU A 40 15.81 5.25 41.24
C LEU A 40 16.03 5.07 42.78
N LYS A 41 15.01 5.25 43.60
CA LYS A 41 15.07 4.96 45.05
C LYS A 41 15.00 3.46 45.34
N SER A 42 14.30 2.70 44.53
CA SER A 42 14.21 1.24 44.66
C SER A 42 15.50 0.62 44.13
N SER A 43 16.14 -0.22 44.94
CA SER A 43 17.35 -0.95 44.55
C SER A 43 17.05 -2.25 43.78
N GLU A 44 15.77 -2.55 43.54
CA GLU A 44 15.34 -3.83 42.95
C GLU A 44 15.50 -3.87 41.40
N LYS A 45 15.34 -2.73 40.76
CA LYS A 45 15.44 -2.66 39.27
C LYS A 45 16.87 -2.40 38.79
N LYS A 46 17.38 -3.25 37.93
CA LYS A 46 18.70 -3.10 37.32
C LYS A 46 18.68 -2.25 36.06
N MET A 47 17.53 -2.17 35.39
CA MET A 47 17.30 -1.44 34.13
C MET A 47 16.06 -0.54 34.26
N ILE A 48 16.15 0.67 33.72
CA ILE A 48 15.07 1.66 33.68
C ILE A 48 14.97 2.18 32.25
N VAL A 49 13.77 2.21 31.69
CA VAL A 49 13.46 2.90 30.42
C VAL A 49 12.82 4.24 30.77
N THR A 50 13.31 5.31 30.14
CA THR A 50 12.78 6.66 30.37
C THR A 50 13.10 7.59 29.20
N THR A 51 12.39 8.70 29.10
CA THR A 51 12.71 9.72 28.10
C THR A 51 13.87 10.61 28.58
N ILE A 52 14.64 11.13 27.61
CA ILE A 52 15.75 12.04 27.91
C ILE A 52 15.26 13.30 28.64
N GLN A 53 14.04 13.80 28.32
CA GLN A 53 13.41 14.94 28.95
C GLN A 53 13.14 14.69 30.43
N LYS A 54 12.57 13.51 30.77
CA LYS A 54 12.32 13.15 32.20
C LYS A 54 13.63 13.03 32.96
N MET A 55 14.67 12.43 32.39
CA MET A 55 15.99 12.32 33.01
C MET A 55 16.64 13.70 33.22
N ALA A 56 16.65 14.56 32.20
CA ALA A 56 17.17 15.92 32.29
C ALA A 56 16.40 16.77 33.34
N ASN A 57 15.08 16.63 33.42
CA ASN A 57 14.25 17.27 34.43
C ASN A 57 14.55 16.74 35.83
N ALA A 58 14.80 15.44 35.99
CA ALA A 58 15.21 14.86 37.27
C ALA A 58 16.54 15.45 37.78
N VAL A 59 17.52 15.62 36.88
CA VAL A 59 18.82 16.22 37.19
C VAL A 59 18.69 17.70 37.55
N LYS A 60 17.83 18.45 36.87
CA LYS A 60 17.70 19.92 37.06
C LYS A 60 16.88 20.31 38.32
N ASN A 61 15.92 19.50 38.72
CA ASN A 61 14.94 19.88 39.72
C ASN A 61 15.49 19.71 41.14
N PRO A 62 15.65 20.79 41.92
CA PRO A 62 16.18 20.74 43.29
C PRO A 62 15.42 19.77 44.21
N LYS A 63 14.12 19.54 43.94
CA LYS A 63 13.29 18.57 44.70
C LYS A 63 13.85 17.17 44.67
N TYR A 64 14.59 16.82 43.64
CA TYR A 64 15.13 15.47 43.38
C TYR A 64 16.63 15.37 43.64
N ALA A 65 17.30 16.47 44.01
CA ALA A 65 18.75 16.54 44.16
C ALA A 65 19.32 15.43 45.06
N ALA A 66 18.71 15.17 46.24
CA ALA A 66 19.20 14.14 47.15
C ALA A 66 19.23 12.72 46.54
N VAL A 67 18.29 12.41 45.65
CA VAL A 67 18.28 11.11 44.94
C VAL A 67 19.29 11.11 43.81
N MET A 68 19.33 12.18 43.02
CA MET A 68 20.20 12.28 41.86
C MET A 68 21.68 12.32 42.26
N ASP A 69 22.05 13.07 43.33
CA ASP A 69 23.40 13.17 43.86
C ASP A 69 23.93 11.81 44.35
N ALA A 70 23.05 10.95 44.87
CA ALA A 70 23.43 9.58 45.22
C ALA A 70 23.93 8.72 44.03
N TYR A 71 23.60 9.14 42.82
CA TYR A 71 24.04 8.46 41.56
C TYR A 71 25.22 9.16 40.88
N LYS A 72 25.60 10.37 41.31
CA LYS A 72 26.64 11.19 40.69
C LYS A 72 27.95 10.42 40.44
N ASN A 73 28.39 9.64 41.41
CA ASN A 73 29.64 8.87 41.40
C ASN A 73 29.42 7.36 41.23
N LYS A 74 28.18 6.89 40.99
CA LYS A 74 27.91 5.49 40.72
C LYS A 74 28.18 5.15 39.26
N LYS A 75 28.55 3.89 39.01
CA LYS A 75 28.65 3.37 37.65
C LYS A 75 27.25 3.24 37.05
N VAL A 76 26.94 4.05 36.04
CA VAL A 76 25.70 4.03 35.29
C VAL A 76 26.03 3.82 33.80
N VAL A 77 25.27 3.00 33.11
CA VAL A 77 25.34 2.83 31.63
C VAL A 77 24.09 3.41 31.05
N PHE A 78 24.24 4.41 30.20
CA PHE A 78 23.17 4.97 29.40
C PHE A 78 23.21 4.36 28.02
N ILE A 79 22.09 3.77 27.59
CA ILE A 79 21.84 3.33 26.24
C ILE A 79 20.86 4.35 25.63
N ILE A 80 21.24 4.98 24.52
CA ILE A 80 20.49 6.08 23.94
C ILE A 80 20.05 5.68 22.54
N ASP A 81 18.75 5.56 22.35
CA ASP A 81 18.15 5.34 21.03
C ASP A 81 17.96 6.67 20.30
N GLU A 82 17.98 6.61 18.95
CA GLU A 82 17.92 7.78 18.06
C GLU A 82 18.90 8.89 18.48
N CYS A 83 20.12 8.50 18.83
CA CYS A 83 21.13 9.36 19.43
C CYS A 83 21.63 10.51 18.52
N HIS A 84 21.20 10.55 17.26
CA HIS A 84 21.49 11.61 16.28
C HIS A 84 20.66 12.89 16.48
N ARG A 85 19.57 12.85 17.25
CA ARG A 85 18.64 13.99 17.32
C ARG A 85 19.26 15.19 18.04
N SER A 86 19.09 16.38 17.47
CA SER A 86 19.68 17.63 17.95
C SER A 86 19.33 17.99 19.39
N GLN A 87 18.15 17.56 19.86
CA GLN A 87 17.72 17.78 21.26
C GLN A 87 18.60 17.05 22.27
N PHE A 88 19.24 15.95 21.88
CA PHE A 88 20.18 15.24 22.73
C PHE A 88 21.40 16.09 23.07
N GLY A 89 21.85 16.98 22.20
CA GLY A 89 23.06 17.80 22.41
C GLY A 89 23.05 18.61 23.70
N LYS A 90 21.97 19.35 24.01
CA LYS A 90 21.85 20.15 25.21
C LYS A 90 21.48 19.31 26.45
N MET A 91 20.50 18.46 26.35
CA MET A 91 20.02 17.59 27.43
C MET A 91 21.04 16.53 27.78
N HIS A 92 21.67 15.92 26.78
CA HIS A 92 22.78 14.96 26.98
C HIS A 92 23.90 15.60 27.80
N GLY A 93 24.38 16.81 27.43
CA GLY A 93 25.44 17.49 28.14
C GLY A 93 25.09 17.85 29.60
N GLN A 94 23.79 17.99 29.96
CA GLN A 94 23.35 18.15 31.34
C GLN A 94 23.41 16.87 32.14
N ILE A 95 22.98 15.76 31.51
CA ILE A 95 23.03 14.42 32.13
C ILE A 95 24.50 14.03 32.30
N GLU A 96 25.34 14.20 31.28
CA GLU A 96 26.76 13.89 31.29
C GLU A 96 27.50 14.63 32.43
N LYS A 97 27.25 15.94 32.60
CA LYS A 97 27.81 16.72 33.70
C LYS A 97 27.42 16.24 35.09
N HIS A 98 26.25 15.63 35.21
CA HIS A 98 25.77 15.13 36.52
C HIS A 98 26.35 13.75 36.85
N PHE A 99 26.40 12.82 35.88
CA PHE A 99 26.85 11.44 36.10
C PHE A 99 28.35 11.29 35.75
N GLU A 100 29.22 11.55 36.70
CA GLU A 100 30.69 11.61 36.51
C GLU A 100 31.35 10.27 36.11
N ARG A 101 30.68 9.15 36.40
CA ARG A 101 31.18 7.77 36.09
C ARG A 101 30.24 6.99 35.20
N ALA A 102 29.51 7.70 34.32
CA ALA A 102 28.64 7.06 33.36
C ALA A 102 29.37 6.66 32.08
N ASN A 103 28.87 5.61 31.43
CA ASN A 103 29.20 5.25 30.04
C ASN A 103 27.97 5.50 29.18
N TYR A 104 28.19 5.99 27.97
CA TYR A 104 27.15 6.32 27.02
C TYR A 104 27.32 5.50 25.75
N ILE A 105 26.27 4.77 25.34
CA ILE A 105 26.23 3.96 24.13
C ILE A 105 25.06 4.50 23.28
N GLY A 106 25.35 5.03 22.12
CA GLY A 106 24.35 5.57 21.20
C GLY A 106 24.00 4.58 20.09
N PHE A 107 22.72 4.42 19.82
CA PHE A 107 22.17 3.70 18.67
C PHE A 107 21.45 4.67 17.75
N THR A 108 21.62 4.51 16.45
CA THR A 108 20.88 5.28 15.46
C THR A 108 20.92 4.60 14.10
N GLY A 109 19.78 4.58 13.40
CA GLY A 109 19.70 4.17 11.99
C GLY A 109 20.17 5.28 11.02
N THR A 110 20.25 6.54 11.48
CA THR A 110 20.55 7.71 10.63
C THR A 110 21.52 8.67 11.34
N PRO A 111 22.81 8.31 11.43
CA PRO A 111 23.81 9.14 12.11
C PRO A 111 24.01 10.51 11.43
N ILE A 112 24.40 11.51 12.21
CA ILE A 112 24.81 12.82 11.71
C ILE A 112 26.28 12.73 11.27
N PHE A 113 26.52 12.95 9.98
CA PHE A 113 27.83 13.03 9.35
C PHE A 113 28.18 14.51 9.04
N GLU A 114 29.36 14.76 8.46
CA GLU A 114 29.79 16.09 8.05
C GLU A 114 28.81 16.76 7.05
N LYS A 115 28.20 15.98 6.13
CA LYS A 115 27.31 16.50 5.08
C LYS A 115 25.91 16.88 5.56
N ASN A 116 25.43 16.28 6.66
CA ASN A 116 24.08 16.51 7.20
C ASN A 116 24.05 17.11 8.60
N LYS A 117 25.10 17.86 8.98
CA LYS A 117 25.17 18.57 10.25
C LYS A 117 24.00 19.52 10.46
N GLY A 118 23.42 19.50 11.65
CA GLY A 118 22.44 20.47 12.09
C GLY A 118 23.05 21.81 12.51
N ALA A 119 22.22 22.68 13.08
CA ALA A 119 22.61 24.02 13.51
C ALA A 119 23.70 24.03 14.61
N ASP A 120 23.84 22.95 15.39
CA ASP A 120 24.87 22.82 16.43
C ASP A 120 26.26 22.45 15.89
N GLY A 121 26.37 22.12 14.59
CA GLY A 121 27.62 21.84 13.88
C GLY A 121 28.35 20.56 14.29
N ARG A 122 27.72 19.67 15.12
CA ARG A 122 28.34 18.43 15.59
C ARG A 122 27.85 17.22 14.82
N THR A 123 28.74 16.22 14.67
CA THR A 123 28.39 14.88 14.19
C THR A 123 28.00 13.95 15.34
N THR A 124 27.43 12.80 15.02
CA THR A 124 27.17 11.75 16.02
C THR A 124 28.49 11.28 16.67
N ALA A 125 29.56 11.17 15.90
CA ALA A 125 30.89 10.82 16.38
C ALA A 125 31.50 11.91 17.31
N ASP A 126 31.15 13.18 17.15
CA ASP A 126 31.59 14.25 18.08
C ASP A 126 30.99 14.10 19.47
N ILE A 127 29.84 13.47 19.59
CA ILE A 127 29.10 13.28 20.85
C ILE A 127 29.44 11.92 21.48
N PHE A 128 29.48 10.86 20.66
CA PHE A 128 29.69 9.47 21.09
C PHE A 128 31.04 8.96 20.58
N HIS A 129 32.11 9.30 21.27
CA HIS A 129 33.45 8.77 20.94
C HIS A 129 34.21 8.32 22.20
N ALA A 130 34.98 7.25 22.05
CA ALA A 130 35.88 6.75 23.08
C ALA A 130 37.33 6.79 22.54
N GLY A 131 38.01 7.91 22.74
CA GLY A 131 39.36 8.10 22.24
C GLY A 131 39.41 8.73 20.86
N ASP A 132 39.95 8.02 19.82
CA ASP A 132 40.02 8.54 18.48
C ASP A 132 38.62 8.56 17.81
N LYS A 133 38.25 9.71 17.23
CA LYS A 133 36.94 9.89 16.56
C LYS A 133 36.74 8.98 15.36
N LEU A 134 37.80 8.52 14.70
CA LEU A 134 37.74 7.64 13.55
C LEU A 134 37.24 6.23 13.90
N ASP A 135 37.46 5.75 15.11
CA ASP A 135 37.05 4.43 15.60
C ASP A 135 35.86 4.47 16.56
N SER A 136 35.10 5.57 16.59
CA SER A 136 33.99 5.77 17.51
C SER A 136 32.76 4.90 17.21
N CYS A 137 32.57 4.46 15.96
CA CYS A 137 31.45 3.62 15.57
C CYS A 137 31.78 2.13 15.82
N LEU A 138 31.17 1.57 16.86
CA LEU A 138 31.41 0.16 17.28
C LEU A 138 30.86 -0.86 16.29
N HIS A 139 29.77 -0.56 15.61
CA HIS A 139 29.11 -1.44 14.66
C HIS A 139 28.36 -0.62 13.60
N LYS A 140 28.46 -1.02 12.34
CA LYS A 140 27.70 -0.47 11.22
C LYS A 140 26.89 -1.57 10.57
N TYR A 141 25.61 -1.31 10.38
CA TYR A 141 24.67 -2.15 9.63
C TYR A 141 23.80 -1.23 8.80
N MET A 142 24.16 -1.10 7.53
CA MET A 142 23.55 -0.13 6.63
C MET A 142 22.27 -0.69 6.00
N ILE A 143 21.49 0.19 5.38
CA ILE A 143 20.23 -0.21 4.73
C ILE A 143 20.46 -1.25 3.63
N LYS A 144 21.56 -1.14 2.88
CA LYS A 144 21.96 -2.11 1.85
C LYS A 144 22.26 -3.51 2.45
N ASP A 145 22.89 -3.54 3.61
CA ASP A 145 23.21 -4.81 4.29
C ASP A 145 21.91 -5.49 4.75
N ALA A 146 20.99 -4.69 5.30
CA ALA A 146 19.68 -5.17 5.73
C ALA A 146 18.81 -5.68 4.57
N ILE A 147 18.92 -5.07 3.38
CA ILE A 147 18.26 -5.54 2.16
C ILE A 147 18.91 -6.84 1.67
N ALA A 148 20.25 -6.91 1.63
CA ALA A 148 20.98 -8.09 1.21
C ALA A 148 20.68 -9.30 2.12
N ASP A 149 20.55 -9.08 3.43
CA ASP A 149 20.17 -10.10 4.42
C ASP A 149 18.68 -10.44 4.41
N GLY A 150 17.85 -9.75 3.61
CA GLY A 150 16.39 -9.94 3.56
C GLY A 150 15.65 -9.46 4.81
N ASN A 151 16.25 -8.62 5.64
CA ASN A 151 15.64 -8.05 6.85
C ASN A 151 14.70 -6.89 6.56
N VAL A 152 14.91 -6.20 5.43
CA VAL A 152 14.02 -5.14 4.91
C VAL A 152 13.94 -5.23 3.39
N LEU A 153 12.91 -4.59 2.81
CA LEU A 153 12.66 -4.58 1.37
C LEU A 153 13.32 -3.36 0.70
N ARG A 154 13.47 -3.42 -0.63
CA ARG A 154 13.82 -2.26 -1.46
C ARG A 154 12.68 -1.26 -1.51
N PHE A 155 12.93 -0.07 -2.09
CA PHE A 155 11.92 0.94 -2.33
C PHE A 155 11.59 1.05 -3.82
N SER A 156 10.30 1.12 -4.14
CA SER A 156 9.80 1.65 -5.41
C SER A 156 9.45 3.12 -5.18
N VAL A 157 9.96 4.02 -6.00
CA VAL A 157 9.71 5.46 -5.86
C VAL A 157 9.16 6.03 -7.15
N GLU A 158 7.95 6.58 -7.07
CA GLU A 158 7.31 7.32 -8.14
C GLU A 158 7.28 8.81 -7.83
N TYR A 159 7.61 9.64 -8.83
CA TYR A 159 7.49 11.08 -8.77
C TYR A 159 6.34 11.54 -9.67
N GLN A 160 5.31 12.11 -9.05
CA GLN A 160 4.14 12.63 -9.76
C GLN A 160 4.27 14.14 -9.95
N ARG A 161 4.22 14.57 -11.20
CA ARG A 161 4.23 16.00 -11.53
C ARG A 161 2.86 16.60 -11.22
N THR A 162 2.82 17.57 -10.32
CA THR A 162 1.58 18.17 -9.81
C THR A 162 1.43 19.66 -10.09
N ILE A 163 2.47 20.31 -10.66
CA ILE A 163 2.45 21.71 -11.02
C ILE A 163 2.37 21.79 -12.54
N PHE A 164 1.30 22.38 -13.05
CA PHE A 164 1.05 22.52 -14.48
C PHE A 164 1.10 23.99 -14.90
N ALA A 165 1.41 24.24 -16.19
CA ALA A 165 1.50 25.60 -16.75
C ALA A 165 0.25 26.47 -16.50
N ARG A 166 -0.95 25.84 -16.44
CA ARG A 166 -2.23 26.53 -16.15
C ARG A 166 -2.31 27.09 -14.73
N ASN A 167 -1.54 26.55 -13.79
CA ASN A 167 -1.47 27.05 -12.41
C ASN A 167 -0.52 28.25 -12.27
N LEU A 168 0.17 28.61 -13.34
CA LEU A 168 1.17 29.66 -13.36
C LEU A 168 0.67 30.87 -14.12
N ALA A 169 0.19 31.88 -13.41
CA ALA A 169 -0.15 33.16 -13.99
C ALA A 169 1.09 34.01 -14.38
N VAL A 170 2.28 33.41 -14.41
CA VAL A 170 3.55 34.12 -14.55
C VAL A 170 4.11 33.97 -15.96
N LYS A 171 4.26 35.07 -16.68
CA LYS A 171 4.85 35.12 -18.02
C LYS A 171 6.36 34.84 -17.95
N GLY A 172 6.84 33.93 -18.80
CA GLY A 172 8.26 33.68 -19.02
C GLY A 172 8.90 32.65 -18.10
N ILE A 173 8.11 31.92 -17.32
CA ILE A 173 8.58 30.78 -16.52
C ILE A 173 8.32 29.49 -17.29
N ASP A 174 9.34 28.67 -17.41
CA ASP A 174 9.23 27.33 -17.97
C ASP A 174 8.68 26.38 -16.90
N PRO A 175 7.46 25.84 -17.06
CA PRO A 175 6.88 24.93 -16.09
C PRO A 175 7.69 23.64 -15.89
N GLU A 176 8.50 23.24 -16.88
CA GLU A 176 9.33 22.04 -16.79
C GLU A 176 10.53 22.21 -15.87
N GLN A 177 10.93 23.45 -15.63
CA GLN A 177 12.05 23.77 -14.75
C GLN A 177 11.64 24.15 -13.31
N LEU A 178 10.35 24.17 -12.99
CA LEU A 178 9.88 24.47 -11.63
C LEU A 178 10.29 23.42 -10.59
N ASP A 179 10.66 22.26 -11.05
CA ASP A 179 11.21 21.22 -10.22
C ASP A 179 12.71 21.41 -9.90
N ASP A 180 13.37 22.38 -10.52
CA ASP A 180 14.75 22.78 -10.20
C ASP A 180 14.76 23.90 -9.15
N PRO A 181 15.21 23.62 -7.90
CA PRO A 181 15.28 24.63 -6.84
C PRO A 181 16.19 25.82 -7.20
N GLU A 182 17.25 25.60 -7.97
CA GLU A 182 18.14 26.66 -8.41
C GLU A 182 17.50 27.54 -9.51
N TYR A 183 16.66 26.94 -10.36
CA TYR A 183 15.85 27.70 -11.30
C TYR A 183 14.84 28.58 -10.57
N CYS A 184 14.09 28.02 -9.60
CA CYS A 184 13.12 28.77 -8.80
C CYS A 184 13.79 29.91 -8.04
N LYS A 185 14.94 29.68 -7.45
CA LYS A 185 15.72 30.69 -6.74
C LYS A 185 16.22 31.82 -7.67
N ARG A 186 16.76 31.47 -8.84
CA ARG A 186 17.19 32.44 -9.85
C ARG A 186 16.05 33.34 -10.34
N HIS A 187 14.86 32.77 -10.52
CA HIS A 187 13.69 33.49 -11.01
C HIS A 187 12.83 34.05 -9.87
N LYS A 188 13.26 33.92 -8.59
CA LYS A 188 12.54 34.36 -7.39
C LYS A 188 11.11 33.85 -7.31
N ILE A 189 10.92 32.58 -7.68
CA ILE A 189 9.62 31.92 -7.64
C ILE A 189 9.40 31.41 -6.22
N ASP A 190 8.29 31.88 -5.61
CA ASP A 190 7.81 31.31 -4.35
C ASP A 190 6.93 30.10 -4.64
N MET A 191 7.40 28.92 -4.24
CA MET A 191 6.71 27.65 -4.45
C MET A 191 5.60 27.39 -3.41
N GLU A 192 5.64 28.07 -2.27
CA GLU A 192 4.68 27.85 -1.17
C GLU A 192 3.21 28.01 -1.61
N PRO A 193 2.80 29.10 -2.28
CA PRO A 193 1.43 29.25 -2.75
C PRO A 193 1.01 28.16 -3.75
N LEU A 194 1.96 27.70 -4.60
CA LEU A 194 1.69 26.65 -5.59
C LEU A 194 1.47 25.28 -4.92
N TYR A 195 2.20 24.99 -3.87
CA TYR A 195 2.02 23.75 -3.13
C TYR A 195 0.69 23.68 -2.39
N HIS A 196 0.12 24.81 -1.98
CA HIS A 196 -1.14 24.88 -1.24
C HIS A 196 -2.35 25.27 -2.10
N ASP A 197 -2.17 25.26 -3.44
CA ASP A 197 -3.25 25.51 -4.40
C ASP A 197 -4.33 24.44 -4.32
N ASP A 198 -5.60 24.85 -4.27
CA ASP A 198 -6.74 23.97 -4.05
C ASP A 198 -6.95 22.99 -5.22
N GLU A 199 -6.72 23.43 -6.48
CA GLU A 199 -6.83 22.54 -7.65
C GLU A 199 -5.72 21.46 -7.63
N ARG A 200 -4.52 21.83 -7.21
CA ARG A 200 -3.42 20.88 -7.04
C ARG A 200 -3.75 19.86 -5.95
N ILE A 201 -4.25 20.31 -4.79
CA ILE A 201 -4.65 19.44 -3.68
C ILE A 201 -5.74 18.47 -4.12
N ALA A 202 -6.79 18.96 -4.79
CA ALA A 202 -7.86 18.12 -5.33
C ALA A 202 -7.33 17.11 -6.37
N GLY A 203 -6.41 17.53 -7.24
CA GLY A 203 -5.77 16.66 -8.23
C GLY A 203 -4.96 15.54 -7.60
N ILE A 204 -4.18 15.82 -6.55
CA ILE A 204 -3.41 14.82 -5.80
C ILE A 204 -4.34 13.87 -5.05
N ALA A 205 -5.35 14.38 -4.34
CA ALA A 205 -6.32 13.55 -3.65
C ALA A 205 -7.04 12.61 -4.61
N LYS A 206 -7.41 13.10 -5.81
CA LYS A 206 -8.02 12.30 -6.87
C LYS A 206 -7.05 11.20 -7.35
N HIS A 207 -5.80 11.54 -7.64
CA HIS A 207 -4.79 10.56 -8.05
C HIS A 207 -4.60 9.47 -7.01
N ILE A 208 -4.50 9.81 -5.73
CA ILE A 208 -4.42 8.84 -4.65
C ILE A 208 -5.66 7.95 -4.63
N PHE A 209 -6.86 8.54 -4.71
CA PHE A 209 -8.12 7.81 -4.64
C PHE A 209 -8.26 6.79 -5.78
N GLU A 210 -7.88 7.17 -7.00
CA GLU A 210 -7.98 6.33 -8.21
C GLU A 210 -6.93 5.20 -8.22
N HIS A 211 -5.73 5.42 -7.66
CA HIS A 211 -4.62 4.45 -7.72
C HIS A 211 -4.32 3.77 -6.38
N HIS A 212 -5.09 4.06 -5.32
CA HIS A 212 -4.80 3.53 -3.99
C HIS A 212 -4.83 2.00 -3.95
N GLU A 213 -5.87 1.38 -4.53
CA GLU A 213 -6.00 -0.07 -4.60
C GLU A 213 -4.76 -0.69 -5.27
N GLN A 214 -4.30 -0.12 -6.36
CA GLN A 214 -3.12 -0.55 -7.11
C GLN A 214 -1.83 -0.51 -6.25
N HIS A 215 -1.67 0.53 -5.43
CA HIS A 215 -0.49 0.69 -4.58
C HIS A 215 -0.51 -0.21 -3.34
N VAL A 216 -1.68 -0.50 -2.76
CA VAL A 216 -1.80 -1.28 -1.52
C VAL A 216 -2.17 -2.74 -1.74
N HIS A 217 -2.59 -3.10 -2.95
CA HIS A 217 -2.88 -4.47 -3.37
C HIS A 217 -1.96 -4.90 -4.53
N PRO A 218 -0.64 -4.83 -4.39
CA PRO A 218 0.25 -5.17 -5.49
C PRO A 218 0.06 -6.61 -5.97
N GLN A 219 -0.56 -7.48 -5.16
CA GLN A 219 -0.74 -8.89 -5.49
C GLN A 219 -1.94 -9.51 -4.74
N GLY A 220 -3.17 -9.08 -5.03
CA GLY A 220 -4.39 -9.81 -4.70
C GLY A 220 -4.97 -9.62 -3.30
N LYS A 221 -5.17 -10.69 -2.52
CA LYS A 221 -6.00 -10.69 -1.31
C LYS A 221 -5.39 -10.00 -0.08
N ASP A 222 -4.09 -9.76 -0.07
CA ASP A 222 -3.45 -9.10 1.07
C ASP A 222 -3.63 -7.59 0.97
N ILE A 223 -4.36 -7.05 1.93
CA ILE A 223 -4.59 -5.61 2.07
C ILE A 223 -3.42 -5.02 2.85
N TYR A 224 -2.83 -3.97 2.30
CA TYR A 224 -1.81 -3.17 2.96
C TYR A 224 -2.35 -1.77 3.25
N THR A 225 -1.68 -1.05 4.12
CA THR A 225 -2.08 0.28 4.57
C THR A 225 -1.12 1.33 4.03
N ALA A 226 -1.57 2.60 4.02
CA ALA A 226 -0.77 3.72 3.57
C ALA A 226 -0.68 4.84 4.62
N LEU A 227 0.45 5.56 4.62
CA LEU A 227 0.58 6.88 5.23
C LEU A 227 0.51 7.94 4.13
N PHE A 228 -0.13 9.06 4.42
CA PHE A 228 -0.03 10.26 3.60
C PHE A 228 0.56 11.40 4.43
N ALA A 229 1.81 11.73 4.16
CA ALA A 229 2.55 12.78 4.85
C ALA A 229 2.41 14.10 4.11
N VAL A 230 1.93 15.11 4.82
CA VAL A 230 1.75 16.49 4.32
C VAL A 230 2.54 17.47 5.17
N ASP A 231 2.78 18.66 4.63
CA ASP A 231 3.64 19.65 5.26
C ASP A 231 3.00 20.36 6.47
N LYS A 232 1.72 20.70 6.42
CA LYS A 232 1.00 21.52 7.42
C LYS A 232 -0.36 20.94 7.79
N ILE A 233 -0.84 21.28 9.00
CA ILE A 233 -2.17 20.87 9.48
C ILE A 233 -3.29 21.40 8.58
N GLN A 234 -3.17 22.65 8.11
CA GLN A 234 -4.15 23.25 7.20
C GLN A 234 -4.24 22.50 5.87
N THR A 235 -3.09 22.09 5.29
CA THR A 235 -3.02 21.28 4.07
C THR A 235 -3.64 19.91 4.31
N LEU A 236 -3.36 19.30 5.49
CA LEU A 236 -3.98 18.03 5.88
C LEU A 236 -5.51 18.14 5.90
N GLY A 237 -6.06 19.23 6.47
CA GLY A 237 -7.50 19.47 6.51
C GLY A 237 -8.11 19.52 5.12
N LYS A 238 -7.48 20.24 4.17
CA LYS A 238 -7.94 20.31 2.78
C LYS A 238 -7.96 18.92 2.10
N TYR A 239 -6.89 18.12 2.26
CA TYR A 239 -6.86 16.76 1.74
C TYR A 239 -7.94 15.87 2.38
N TYR A 240 -8.13 15.97 3.68
CA TYR A 240 -9.17 15.23 4.39
C TYR A 240 -10.57 15.54 3.84
N ASP A 241 -10.85 16.82 3.58
CA ASP A 241 -12.13 17.25 3.00
C ASP A 241 -12.31 16.75 1.56
N GLU A 242 -11.24 16.72 0.75
CA GLU A 242 -11.32 16.16 -0.61
C GLU A 242 -11.60 14.64 -0.59
N PHE A 243 -10.94 13.87 0.28
CA PHE A 243 -11.26 12.44 0.44
C PHE A 243 -12.70 12.21 0.90
N ARG A 244 -13.23 13.03 1.81
CA ARG A 244 -14.65 12.96 2.21
C ARG A 244 -15.58 13.17 1.02
N LYS A 245 -15.36 14.21 0.22
CA LYS A 245 -16.16 14.50 -0.98
C LYS A 245 -16.15 13.33 -1.96
N MET A 246 -14.99 12.70 -2.18
CA MET A 246 -14.87 11.53 -3.06
C MET A 246 -15.61 10.32 -2.49
N ASN A 247 -15.44 10.04 -1.19
CA ASN A 247 -16.17 8.97 -0.52
C ASN A 247 -17.69 9.16 -0.59
N ASP A 248 -18.19 10.39 -0.49
CA ASP A 248 -19.63 10.69 -0.61
C ASP A 248 -20.17 10.45 -2.03
N ALA A 249 -19.30 10.45 -3.04
CA ALA A 249 -19.65 10.26 -4.44
C ALA A 249 -19.62 8.78 -4.90
N VAL A 250 -19.10 7.86 -4.08
CA VAL A 250 -18.94 6.44 -4.43
C VAL A 250 -19.78 5.54 -3.52
N PRO A 251 -20.13 4.30 -3.96
CA PRO A 251 -20.77 3.28 -3.12
C PRO A 251 -19.93 2.91 -1.90
N ASP A 252 -20.57 2.35 -0.86
CA ASP A 252 -19.92 2.05 0.43
C ASP A 252 -18.77 1.04 0.31
N ASP A 253 -18.83 0.12 -0.63
CA ASP A 253 -17.80 -0.89 -0.92
C ASP A 253 -16.55 -0.32 -1.60
N LYS A 254 -16.64 0.88 -2.17
CA LYS A 254 -15.53 1.61 -2.81
C LYS A 254 -14.97 2.76 -1.97
N LYS A 255 -15.53 2.98 -0.77
CA LYS A 255 -15.07 4.03 0.13
C LYS A 255 -13.74 3.69 0.77
N LEU A 256 -12.81 4.65 0.76
CA LEU A 256 -11.55 4.55 1.49
C LEU A 256 -11.76 4.92 2.98
N LYS A 257 -11.22 4.11 3.86
CA LYS A 257 -11.20 4.37 5.32
C LYS A 257 -10.04 5.30 5.64
N VAL A 258 -10.30 6.58 5.56
CA VAL A 258 -9.31 7.65 5.79
C VAL A 258 -9.37 8.11 7.24
N ALA A 259 -8.22 8.14 7.90
CA ALA A 259 -8.05 8.70 9.22
C ALA A 259 -6.98 9.80 9.20
N ALA A 260 -6.98 10.66 10.20
CA ALA A 260 -5.99 11.73 10.32
C ALA A 260 -5.52 11.88 11.76
N ILE A 261 -4.21 12.09 11.93
CA ILE A 261 -3.64 12.34 13.25
C ILE A 261 -2.50 13.36 13.18
N PHE A 262 -2.51 14.32 14.08
CA PHE A 262 -1.48 15.35 14.21
C PHE A 262 -1.43 15.89 15.64
N SER A 263 -0.31 16.50 16.03
CA SER A 263 -0.18 17.13 17.35
C SER A 263 -0.90 18.48 17.34
N TYR A 264 -1.80 18.67 18.25
CA TYR A 264 -2.55 19.92 18.45
C TYR A 264 -1.99 20.81 19.58
N GLN A 265 -0.98 20.33 20.29
CA GLN A 265 -0.27 21.12 21.30
C GLN A 265 0.97 21.75 20.68
N ALA A 266 1.24 23.00 21.04
CA ALA A 266 2.45 23.69 20.64
C ALA A 266 3.68 22.91 21.16
N ASN A 267 4.37 22.23 20.24
CA ASN A 267 5.70 21.68 20.49
C ASN A 267 6.72 22.74 20.11
N GLU A 268 7.78 22.89 20.91
CA GLU A 268 8.86 23.88 20.72
C GLU A 268 9.57 23.79 19.34
N ASP A 269 9.32 22.75 18.56
CA ASP A 269 9.94 22.48 17.27
C ASP A 269 9.03 22.78 16.06
N MET A 270 7.82 23.32 16.24
CA MET A 270 6.89 23.62 15.16
C MET A 270 6.43 25.08 15.19
N ASP A 271 6.70 25.77 14.09
CA ASP A 271 6.25 27.15 13.81
C ASP A 271 4.73 27.25 13.53
N ASP A 272 4.04 26.10 13.42
CA ASP A 272 2.58 26.01 13.28
C ASP A 272 1.96 26.01 14.69
N GLY A 273 1.62 27.19 15.19
CA GLY A 273 0.95 27.37 16.47
C GLY A 273 -0.33 26.53 16.55
N ALA A 274 -0.52 25.88 17.69
CA ALA A 274 -1.81 25.30 18.06
C ALA A 274 -2.84 26.43 18.11
N ASP A 275 -3.67 26.52 17.06
CA ASP A 275 -4.82 27.41 17.04
C ASP A 275 -6.12 26.62 17.31
N GLU A 276 -7.19 27.31 17.71
CA GLU A 276 -8.51 26.71 17.94
C GLU A 276 -8.98 25.92 16.72
N HIS A 277 -8.60 26.34 15.51
CA HIS A 277 -8.98 25.71 14.25
C HIS A 277 -8.33 24.30 14.07
N SER A 278 -7.09 24.11 14.50
CA SER A 278 -6.43 22.79 14.49
C SER A 278 -7.09 21.80 15.43
N GLN A 279 -7.58 22.28 16.58
CA GLN A 279 -8.30 21.45 17.54
C GLN A 279 -9.68 21.03 17.00
N GLU A 280 -10.41 21.96 16.39
CA GLU A 280 -11.72 21.68 15.75
C GLU A 280 -11.57 20.66 14.62
N LEU A 281 -10.52 20.78 13.80
CA LEU A 281 -10.22 19.82 12.74
C LEU A 281 -9.96 18.43 13.31
N LEU A 282 -9.15 18.32 14.37
CA LEU A 282 -8.85 17.03 15.00
C LEU A 282 -10.11 16.39 15.59
N ASP A 283 -10.95 17.19 16.26
CA ASP A 283 -12.22 16.70 16.83
C ASP A 283 -13.15 16.14 15.74
N ARG A 284 -13.27 16.85 14.62
CA ARG A 284 -14.02 16.38 13.45
C ARG A 284 -13.47 15.06 12.90
N CYS A 285 -12.15 14.95 12.73
CA CYS A 285 -11.51 13.70 12.28
C CYS A 285 -11.77 12.53 13.25
N MET A 286 -11.76 12.81 14.57
CA MET A 286 -12.09 11.82 15.59
C MET A 286 -13.56 11.40 15.56
N GLN A 287 -14.49 12.32 15.31
CA GLN A 287 -15.92 12.01 15.18
C GLN A 287 -16.18 11.08 13.98
N ASP A 288 -15.58 11.38 12.83
CA ASP A 288 -15.68 10.53 11.64
C ASP A 288 -15.06 9.14 11.90
N TYR A 289 -13.91 9.09 12.56
CA TYR A 289 -13.27 7.84 12.98
C TYR A 289 -14.13 7.03 13.95
N ASN A 290 -14.74 7.68 14.94
CA ASN A 290 -15.64 7.05 15.89
C ASN A 290 -16.85 6.43 15.20
N ALA A 291 -17.43 7.13 14.21
CA ALA A 291 -18.52 6.61 13.39
C ALA A 291 -18.10 5.39 12.58
N LEU A 292 -16.89 5.43 11.98
CA LEU A 292 -16.37 4.36 11.11
C LEU A 292 -16.05 3.07 11.89
N TYR A 293 -15.53 3.21 13.13
CA TYR A 293 -15.03 2.06 13.90
C TYR A 293 -15.84 1.76 15.17
N ASN A 294 -16.97 2.45 15.37
CA ASN A 294 -17.81 2.33 16.54
C ASN A 294 -17.05 2.52 17.86
N THR A 295 -16.28 3.62 17.93
CA THR A 295 -15.49 4.04 19.07
C THR A 295 -16.03 5.36 19.65
N ALA A 296 -15.45 5.88 20.73
CA ALA A 296 -15.91 7.11 21.39
C ALA A 296 -14.74 7.97 21.88
N PHE A 297 -13.72 8.17 21.01
CA PHE A 297 -12.57 9.00 21.34
C PHE A 297 -12.92 10.48 21.31
N THR A 298 -12.25 11.24 22.18
CA THR A 298 -12.31 12.70 22.28
C THR A 298 -10.91 13.24 22.40
N ILE A 299 -10.74 14.55 22.33
CA ILE A 299 -9.44 15.22 22.51
C ILE A 299 -8.80 14.84 23.86
N ASP A 300 -9.60 14.69 24.93
CA ASP A 300 -9.09 14.24 26.23
C ASP A 300 -8.55 12.81 26.22
N THR A 301 -9.01 11.98 25.29
CA THR A 301 -8.56 10.60 25.10
C THR A 301 -7.63 10.42 23.89
N PHE A 302 -6.93 11.47 23.48
CA PHE A 302 -6.04 11.48 22.32
C PHE A 302 -5.01 10.35 22.31
N ASP A 303 -4.40 10.02 23.46
CA ASP A 303 -3.45 8.90 23.55
C ASP A 303 -4.12 7.55 23.24
N ALA A 304 -5.38 7.35 23.65
CA ALA A 304 -6.13 6.13 23.32
C ALA A 304 -6.49 6.07 21.83
N TYR A 305 -6.90 7.19 21.23
CA TYR A 305 -7.11 7.33 19.79
C TYR A 305 -5.86 6.97 18.99
N ARG A 306 -4.70 7.53 19.35
CA ARG A 306 -3.40 7.24 18.74
C ARG A 306 -3.06 5.74 18.82
N LYS A 307 -3.27 5.12 20.00
CA LYS A 307 -3.02 3.69 20.20
C LYS A 307 -3.96 2.81 19.38
N ASP A 308 -5.22 3.19 19.21
CA ASP A 308 -6.18 2.44 18.38
C ASP A 308 -5.80 2.52 16.90
N ILE A 309 -5.46 3.70 16.37
CA ILE A 309 -4.92 3.86 15.01
C ILE A 309 -3.70 2.96 14.80
N ALA A 310 -2.74 3.01 15.72
CA ALA A 310 -1.52 2.20 15.65
C ALA A 310 -1.84 0.69 15.57
N LYS A 311 -2.83 0.21 16.32
CA LYS A 311 -3.29 -1.18 16.26
C LYS A 311 -3.89 -1.51 14.89
N ARG A 312 -4.76 -0.65 14.34
CA ARG A 312 -5.40 -0.87 13.04
C ARG A 312 -4.45 -0.83 11.86
N LEU A 313 -3.31 -0.14 11.99
CA LEU A 313 -2.23 -0.18 11.01
C LEU A 313 -1.33 -1.42 11.14
N LYS A 314 -1.30 -2.07 12.32
CA LYS A 314 -0.43 -3.24 12.60
C LYS A 314 -1.14 -4.58 12.46
N GLN A 315 -2.42 -4.66 12.81
CA GLN A 315 -3.16 -5.90 13.00
C GLN A 315 -4.15 -6.11 11.86
N LYS A 316 -3.94 -7.18 11.09
CA LYS A 316 -4.79 -7.53 9.94
C LYS A 316 -6.14 -8.15 10.31
N ASP A 317 -6.32 -8.57 11.55
CA ASP A 317 -7.57 -9.12 12.13
C ASP A 317 -8.56 -8.04 12.58
N LEU A 318 -8.13 -6.79 12.62
CA LEU A 318 -9.00 -5.64 12.88
C LEU A 318 -9.39 -4.93 11.58
N PRO A 319 -10.54 -4.24 11.53
CA PRO A 319 -10.85 -3.33 10.45
C PRO A 319 -9.74 -2.27 10.32
N GLN A 320 -8.97 -2.31 9.23
CA GLN A 320 -7.80 -1.48 9.03
C GLN A 320 -8.17 -0.04 8.64
N VAL A 321 -7.23 0.88 8.80
CA VAL A 321 -7.22 2.20 8.18
C VAL A 321 -6.53 2.05 6.82
N ASP A 322 -7.18 2.48 5.74
CA ASP A 322 -6.60 2.39 4.41
C ASP A 322 -5.52 3.46 4.21
N ILE A 323 -5.85 4.72 4.57
CA ILE A 323 -4.91 5.86 4.49
C ILE A 323 -4.92 6.63 5.82
N LEU A 324 -3.75 6.81 6.42
CA LEU A 324 -3.57 7.70 7.56
C LEU A 324 -2.87 8.99 7.14
N LEU A 325 -3.57 10.12 7.22
CA LEU A 325 -3.00 11.45 6.99
C LEU A 325 -2.23 11.91 8.22
N VAL A 326 -1.00 12.36 8.00
CA VAL A 326 -0.10 12.80 9.07
C VAL A 326 0.71 14.03 8.67
N VAL A 327 1.11 14.84 9.65
CA VAL A 327 2.12 15.89 9.42
C VAL A 327 3.51 15.36 9.79
N ASN A 328 3.73 14.92 11.01
CA ASN A 328 5.01 14.36 11.47
C ASN A 328 4.86 13.06 12.28
N MET A 329 3.68 12.83 12.85
CA MET A 329 3.43 11.63 13.65
C MET A 329 3.52 10.38 12.76
N PHE A 330 3.96 9.27 13.32
CA PHE A 330 4.14 7.98 12.63
C PHE A 330 5.23 7.94 11.54
N LEU A 331 5.82 9.08 11.12
CA LEU A 331 6.94 9.08 10.16
C LEU A 331 8.25 8.57 10.76
N THR A 332 8.39 8.63 12.08
CA THR A 332 9.58 8.16 12.81
C THR A 332 9.18 7.26 13.96
N GLY A 333 9.93 6.19 14.21
CA GLY A 333 9.74 5.31 15.38
C GLY A 333 8.54 4.36 15.30
N PHE A 334 7.67 4.45 14.29
CA PHE A 334 6.53 3.56 14.13
C PHE A 334 6.90 2.33 13.28
N ASP A 335 6.52 1.16 13.74
CA ASP A 335 6.74 -0.12 13.05
C ASP A 335 5.43 -0.84 12.81
N ALA A 336 5.11 -1.10 11.53
CA ALA A 336 3.93 -1.84 11.10
C ALA A 336 4.24 -2.61 9.82
N LYS A 337 4.20 -3.94 9.87
CA LYS A 337 4.44 -4.80 8.71
C LYS A 337 3.42 -4.56 7.57
N PRO A 338 2.11 -4.36 7.86
CA PRO A 338 1.12 -4.07 6.83
C PRO A 338 1.27 -2.71 6.14
N LEU A 339 2.04 -1.78 6.72
CA LEU A 339 2.27 -0.48 6.11
C LEU A 339 3.19 -0.63 4.89
N ASN A 340 2.63 -0.48 3.69
CA ASN A 340 3.32 -0.68 2.42
C ASN A 340 3.61 0.64 1.68
N THR A 341 2.70 1.61 1.76
CA THR A 341 2.72 2.80 0.90
C THR A 341 2.90 4.08 1.70
N LEU A 342 3.74 4.96 1.18
CA LEU A 342 3.89 6.34 1.66
C LEU A 342 3.58 7.31 0.51
N TYR A 343 2.48 8.03 0.63
CA TYR A 343 2.21 9.21 -0.17
C TYR A 343 2.87 10.41 0.47
N LEU A 344 3.56 11.23 -0.33
CA LEU A 344 4.40 12.30 0.18
C LEU A 344 4.14 13.63 -0.55
N ASP A 345 3.46 14.57 0.13
CA ASP A 345 3.36 15.97 -0.29
C ASP A 345 4.06 16.89 0.72
N LYS A 346 5.32 16.56 0.99
CA LYS A 346 6.16 17.23 1.96
C LYS A 346 7.62 17.15 1.56
N ASN A 347 8.36 18.22 1.77
CA ASN A 347 9.81 18.20 1.59
C ASN A 347 10.46 17.51 2.80
N LEU A 348 11.04 16.36 2.57
CA LEU A 348 11.85 15.62 3.54
C LEU A 348 13.30 15.58 3.05
N ILE A 349 14.23 15.77 3.98
CA ILE A 349 15.67 15.79 3.70
C ILE A 349 16.42 14.85 4.65
N TRP A 350 17.53 14.29 4.20
CA TRP A 350 18.46 13.50 5.01
C TRP A 350 17.78 12.41 5.83
N HIS A 351 18.00 12.41 7.15
CA HIS A 351 17.47 11.41 8.08
C HIS A 351 15.94 11.32 8.10
N SER A 352 15.24 12.46 8.00
CA SER A 352 13.76 12.45 8.01
C SER A 352 13.18 11.76 6.77
N LEU A 353 13.83 11.87 5.62
CA LEU A 353 13.45 11.18 4.40
C LEU A 353 13.65 9.67 4.53
N VAL A 354 14.85 9.24 4.92
CA VAL A 354 15.16 7.81 5.05
C VAL A 354 14.29 7.15 6.13
N GLN A 355 14.04 7.83 7.24
CA GLN A 355 13.16 7.32 8.30
C GLN A 355 11.71 7.17 7.84
N ALA A 356 11.18 8.13 7.08
CA ALA A 356 9.82 8.04 6.53
C ALA A 356 9.70 6.89 5.52
N TYR A 357 10.66 6.77 4.59
CA TYR A 357 10.71 5.66 3.63
C TYR A 357 10.76 4.31 4.34
N SER A 358 11.60 4.18 5.36
CA SER A 358 11.79 2.95 6.13
C SER A 358 10.55 2.52 6.94
N ARG A 359 9.46 3.30 6.93
CA ARG A 359 8.16 2.83 7.46
C ARG A 359 7.52 1.79 6.55
N THR A 360 7.76 1.87 5.23
CA THR A 360 7.10 1.04 4.22
C THR A 360 7.80 -0.28 3.91
N ASN A 361 9.08 -0.42 4.21
CA ASN A 361 9.92 -1.51 3.72
C ASN A 361 10.09 -2.71 4.68
N ARG A 362 9.22 -2.84 5.68
CA ARG A 362 9.23 -4.01 6.58
C ARG A 362 8.78 -5.26 5.84
N VAL A 363 9.53 -6.35 6.02
CA VAL A 363 9.16 -7.66 5.48
C VAL A 363 7.88 -8.16 6.15
N ASP A 364 6.91 -8.58 5.35
CA ASP A 364 5.67 -9.18 5.82
C ASP A 364 5.45 -10.52 5.14
N LYS A 365 4.65 -10.59 4.08
CA LYS A 365 4.44 -11.78 3.25
C LYS A 365 5.15 -11.63 1.91
N VAL A 366 5.23 -12.72 1.15
CA VAL A 366 5.78 -12.74 -0.22
C VAL A 366 5.09 -11.73 -1.14
N THR A 367 3.80 -11.45 -0.90
CA THR A 367 3.01 -10.44 -1.63
C THR A 367 3.48 -9.00 -1.43
N LYS A 368 4.22 -8.70 -0.35
CA LYS A 368 4.87 -7.40 -0.14
C LYS A 368 6.31 -7.45 -0.65
N GLN A 369 6.53 -7.07 -1.88
CA GLN A 369 7.85 -7.16 -2.54
C GLN A 369 8.77 -5.97 -2.26
N PHE A 370 8.20 -4.79 -2.00
CA PHE A 370 8.94 -3.54 -1.77
C PHE A 370 8.09 -2.55 -0.97
N GLY A 371 8.73 -1.50 -0.47
CA GLY A 371 8.03 -0.33 0.07
C GLY A 371 7.70 0.64 -1.07
N GLN A 372 6.44 1.04 -1.20
CA GLN A 372 5.96 1.95 -2.23
C GLN A 372 6.02 3.40 -1.73
N ILE A 373 6.66 4.26 -2.50
CA ILE A 373 6.73 5.71 -2.23
C ILE A 373 6.16 6.44 -3.45
N VAL A 374 5.16 7.28 -3.23
CA VAL A 374 4.61 8.15 -4.29
C VAL A 374 4.79 9.60 -3.84
N SER A 375 5.69 10.31 -4.49
CA SER A 375 6.03 11.69 -4.15
C SER A 375 5.36 12.68 -5.08
N TYR A 376 4.68 13.65 -4.49
CA TYR A 376 4.06 14.81 -5.16
C TYR A 376 4.92 16.08 -5.05
N ARG A 377 6.16 15.92 -4.56
CA ARG A 377 7.19 16.94 -4.52
C ARG A 377 8.42 16.45 -5.26
N ASN A 378 9.12 17.33 -5.95
CA ASN A 378 10.41 16.97 -6.53
C ASN A 378 11.50 16.94 -5.46
N ILE A 379 11.64 15.79 -4.84
CA ILE A 379 12.67 15.54 -3.81
C ILE A 379 13.75 14.57 -4.29
N LYS A 380 13.82 14.31 -5.60
CA LYS A 380 14.72 13.29 -6.17
C LYS A 380 16.18 13.52 -5.77
N GLN A 381 16.67 14.75 -5.90
CA GLN A 381 18.04 15.07 -5.52
C GLN A 381 18.31 14.82 -4.03
N TRP A 382 17.39 15.25 -3.16
CA TRP A 382 17.51 15.02 -1.72
C TRP A 382 17.40 13.54 -1.35
N GLN A 383 16.61 12.77 -2.09
CA GLN A 383 16.54 11.33 -1.95
C GLN A 383 17.89 10.70 -2.31
N ASP A 384 18.44 11.02 -3.48
CA ASP A 384 19.68 10.44 -3.96
C ASP A 384 20.85 10.78 -3.00
N ASP A 385 20.91 12.03 -2.53
CA ASP A 385 21.89 12.46 -1.53
C ASP A 385 21.74 11.73 -0.19
N ALA A 386 20.50 11.58 0.30
CA ALA A 386 20.23 10.93 1.57
C ALA A 386 20.50 9.41 1.50
N LEU A 387 20.03 8.75 0.45
CA LEU A 387 20.26 7.32 0.27
C LEU A 387 21.75 7.02 0.07
N THR A 388 22.48 7.82 -0.70
CA THR A 388 23.94 7.69 -0.84
C THR A 388 24.65 7.85 0.50
N LEU A 389 24.25 8.85 1.32
CA LEU A 389 24.86 9.10 2.62
C LEU A 389 24.64 7.95 3.62
N PHE A 390 23.42 7.37 3.64
CA PHE A 390 23.04 6.35 4.62
C PHE A 390 23.19 4.91 4.12
N SER A 391 23.55 4.69 2.85
CA SER A 391 23.86 3.36 2.31
C SER A 391 25.36 3.06 2.32
N GLY A 392 26.21 4.06 2.59
CA GLY A 392 27.62 3.98 2.30
C GLY A 392 27.87 4.10 0.78
N ASP A 393 29.06 3.79 0.29
CA ASP A 393 29.44 3.92 -1.14
C ASP A 393 28.76 2.86 -2.07
N GLY A 394 27.49 2.48 -1.78
CA GLY A 394 26.73 1.50 -2.55
C GLY A 394 26.06 2.09 -3.80
N ASP A 395 25.79 1.21 -4.79
CA ASP A 395 25.00 1.55 -5.97
C ASP A 395 23.54 1.85 -5.55
N PRO A 396 22.91 2.96 -6.00
CA PRO A 396 21.48 3.20 -5.78
C PRO A 396 20.56 2.03 -6.11
N ASN A 397 20.90 1.21 -7.10
CA ASN A 397 20.15 0.02 -7.50
C ASN A 397 20.14 -1.11 -6.43
N GLU A 398 20.99 -1.03 -5.41
CA GLU A 398 20.94 -1.97 -4.29
C GLU A 398 19.76 -1.73 -3.36
N TYR A 399 19.18 -0.52 -3.33
CA TYR A 399 18.10 -0.13 -2.42
C TYR A 399 16.86 0.46 -3.10
N LEU A 400 16.97 0.89 -4.36
CA LEU A 400 15.84 1.31 -5.18
C LEU A 400 15.49 0.24 -6.21
N LEU A 401 14.23 0.16 -6.56
CA LEU A 401 13.78 -0.53 -7.76
C LEU A 401 14.03 0.35 -8.98
N GLU A 402 14.17 -0.32 -10.12
CA GLU A 402 14.25 0.33 -11.42
C GLU A 402 12.92 0.99 -11.81
N ASN A 403 12.94 1.81 -12.84
CA ASN A 403 11.76 2.49 -13.35
C ASN A 403 10.84 1.55 -14.17
N TYR A 404 9.66 2.04 -14.53
CA TYR A 404 8.68 1.30 -15.31
C TYR A 404 9.24 0.82 -16.66
N GLU A 405 9.99 1.65 -17.36
CA GLU A 405 10.59 1.32 -18.67
C GLU A 405 11.58 0.16 -18.56
N TYR A 406 12.30 0.05 -17.46
CA TYR A 406 13.19 -1.09 -17.21
C TYR A 406 12.39 -2.39 -17.09
N TYR A 407 11.29 -2.41 -16.32
CA TYR A 407 10.44 -3.59 -16.16
C TYR A 407 9.67 -3.91 -17.44
N LEU A 408 9.24 -2.90 -18.20
CA LEU A 408 8.65 -3.10 -19.50
C LEU A 408 9.65 -3.77 -20.47
N ASN A 409 10.90 -3.33 -20.50
CA ASN A 409 11.94 -4.00 -21.27
C ASN A 409 12.23 -5.42 -20.76
N GLN A 410 12.18 -5.66 -19.46
CA GLN A 410 12.29 -7.03 -18.92
C GLN A 410 11.15 -7.92 -19.42
N TRP A 411 9.90 -7.45 -19.40
CA TRP A 411 8.75 -8.15 -19.95
C TRP A 411 8.98 -8.57 -21.41
N VAL A 412 9.37 -7.62 -22.26
CA VAL A 412 9.70 -7.86 -23.66
C VAL A 412 10.83 -8.88 -23.83
N ASN A 413 11.85 -8.88 -22.97
CA ASN A 413 12.97 -9.81 -23.04
C ASN A 413 12.65 -11.20 -22.49
N GLN A 414 11.70 -11.34 -21.59
CA GLN A 414 11.30 -12.60 -20.96
C GLN A 414 10.35 -13.42 -21.87
N GLU A 415 9.51 -12.76 -22.65
CA GLU A 415 8.56 -13.41 -23.57
C GLU A 415 9.26 -14.37 -24.54
N PRO A 416 10.33 -14.01 -25.26
CA PRO A 416 11.03 -14.96 -26.14
C PRO A 416 11.62 -16.17 -25.43
N VAL A 417 11.90 -16.06 -24.11
CA VAL A 417 12.37 -17.20 -23.30
C VAL A 417 11.22 -18.18 -23.11
N LEU A 418 10.03 -17.68 -22.77
CA LEU A 418 8.82 -18.50 -22.67
C LEU A 418 8.46 -19.14 -24.02
N ARG A 419 8.50 -18.38 -25.13
CA ARG A 419 8.17 -18.89 -26.47
C ARG A 419 9.13 -19.96 -27.00
N LYS A 420 10.37 -20.01 -26.53
CA LYS A 420 11.28 -21.11 -26.83
C LYS A 420 10.87 -22.43 -26.20
N ILE A 421 10.15 -22.38 -25.07
CA ILE A 421 9.69 -23.56 -24.35
C ILE A 421 8.31 -23.99 -24.90
N THR A 422 7.46 -23.01 -25.16
CA THR A 422 6.11 -23.23 -25.66
C THR A 422 5.70 -22.09 -26.60
N ALA A 423 5.29 -22.45 -27.83
CA ALA A 423 4.98 -21.46 -28.87
C ALA A 423 3.76 -20.60 -28.53
N ASP A 424 2.76 -21.18 -27.89
CA ASP A 424 1.49 -20.58 -27.53
C ASP A 424 0.89 -21.24 -26.28
N VAL A 425 -0.29 -20.77 -25.88
CA VAL A 425 -1.03 -21.27 -24.71
C VAL A 425 -1.41 -22.75 -24.87
N ASP A 426 -1.80 -23.18 -26.08
CA ASP A 426 -2.20 -24.57 -26.34
C ASP A 426 -1.00 -25.52 -26.26
N ALA A 427 0.14 -25.09 -26.82
CA ALA A 427 1.40 -25.83 -26.70
C ALA A 427 1.87 -25.98 -25.23
N ALA A 428 1.60 -25.00 -24.38
CA ALA A 428 1.91 -25.09 -22.94
C ALA A 428 1.17 -26.26 -22.26
N GLY A 429 -0.04 -26.59 -22.73
CA GLY A 429 -0.81 -27.73 -22.24
C GLY A 429 -0.32 -29.08 -22.74
N GLN A 430 0.56 -29.10 -23.74
CA GLN A 430 1.06 -30.33 -24.38
C GLN A 430 2.47 -30.73 -23.91
N LEU A 431 3.04 -30.02 -22.94
CA LEU A 431 4.35 -30.35 -22.36
C LEU A 431 4.29 -31.72 -21.67
N LYS A 432 5.24 -32.62 -22.00
CA LYS A 432 5.22 -34.02 -21.58
C LYS A 432 6.37 -34.42 -20.68
N SER A 433 7.47 -33.71 -20.71
CA SER A 433 8.65 -34.02 -19.89
C SER A 433 8.72 -33.14 -18.64
N GLU A 434 9.28 -33.70 -17.58
CA GLU A 434 9.52 -32.97 -16.34
C GLU A 434 10.39 -31.73 -16.55
N ASP A 435 11.41 -31.82 -17.44
CA ASP A 435 12.30 -30.71 -17.73
C ASP A 435 11.62 -29.58 -18.49
N GLU A 436 10.75 -29.89 -19.46
CA GLU A 436 9.96 -28.87 -20.19
C GLU A 436 9.02 -28.14 -19.24
N ILE A 437 8.29 -28.88 -18.41
CA ILE A 437 7.38 -28.32 -17.41
C ILE A 437 8.16 -27.46 -16.40
N ARG A 438 9.32 -27.90 -15.94
CA ARG A 438 10.21 -27.13 -15.05
C ARG A 438 10.64 -25.80 -15.70
N MET A 439 11.09 -25.85 -16.95
CA MET A 439 11.50 -24.65 -17.68
C MET A 439 10.33 -23.68 -17.86
N PHE A 440 9.14 -24.18 -18.20
CA PHE A 440 7.93 -23.38 -18.31
C PHE A 440 7.59 -22.68 -16.98
N ILE A 441 7.55 -23.42 -15.89
CA ILE A 441 7.26 -22.86 -14.55
C ILE A 441 8.23 -21.75 -14.19
N ILE A 442 9.53 -21.94 -14.43
CA ILE A 442 10.55 -20.92 -14.12
C ILE A 442 10.38 -19.69 -14.99
N ALA A 443 10.18 -19.87 -16.31
CA ALA A 443 10.02 -18.77 -17.26
C ALA A 443 8.75 -17.97 -16.97
N PHE A 444 7.61 -18.63 -16.80
CA PHE A 444 6.35 -17.96 -16.50
C PHE A 444 6.38 -17.24 -15.15
N ARG A 445 6.94 -17.87 -14.10
CA ARG A 445 7.12 -17.22 -12.79
C ARG A 445 7.93 -15.94 -12.88
N SER A 446 8.97 -15.92 -13.71
CA SER A 446 9.77 -14.72 -13.94
C SER A 446 8.93 -13.59 -14.56
N MET A 447 8.12 -13.90 -15.58
CA MET A 447 7.19 -12.94 -16.18
C MET A 447 6.13 -12.46 -15.18
N ALA A 448 5.54 -13.38 -14.40
CA ALA A 448 4.55 -13.02 -13.40
C ALA A 448 5.11 -12.06 -12.34
N LYS A 449 6.38 -12.21 -11.94
CA LYS A 449 7.05 -11.26 -11.03
C LYS A 449 7.22 -9.87 -11.66
N THR A 450 7.62 -9.83 -12.92
CA THR A 450 7.77 -8.57 -13.67
C THR A 450 6.42 -7.87 -13.81
N LEU A 451 5.38 -8.59 -14.18
CA LEU A 451 4.01 -8.05 -14.29
C LEU A 451 3.50 -7.51 -12.95
N ALA A 452 3.69 -8.28 -11.86
CA ALA A 452 3.30 -7.83 -10.53
C ALA A 452 3.98 -6.51 -10.13
N THR A 453 5.24 -6.32 -10.52
CA THR A 453 5.96 -5.06 -10.30
C THR A 453 5.40 -3.95 -11.20
N LEU A 454 5.17 -4.22 -12.50
CA LEU A 454 4.61 -3.25 -13.43
C LEU A 454 3.23 -2.73 -12.98
N LYS A 455 2.37 -3.64 -12.51
CA LYS A 455 1.02 -3.29 -11.99
C LYS A 455 1.03 -2.33 -10.79
N THR A 456 2.15 -2.15 -10.10
CA THR A 456 2.25 -1.21 -8.97
C THR A 456 2.54 0.24 -9.39
N PHE A 457 2.93 0.47 -10.64
CA PHE A 457 3.15 1.81 -11.15
C PHE A 457 1.84 2.45 -11.59
N SER A 458 1.60 3.71 -11.21
CA SER A 458 0.38 4.45 -11.54
C SER A 458 0.09 4.56 -13.04
N LYS A 459 1.13 4.51 -13.88
CA LYS A 459 1.01 4.57 -15.35
C LYS A 459 0.85 3.21 -16.03
N PHE A 460 0.68 2.12 -15.25
CA PHE A 460 0.51 0.79 -15.83
C PHE A 460 -0.70 0.75 -16.76
N ASP A 461 -0.48 0.25 -17.96
CA ASP A 461 -1.51 -0.06 -18.94
C ASP A 461 -1.18 -1.40 -19.61
N TRP A 462 -2.17 -2.27 -19.79
CA TRP A 462 -2.01 -3.52 -20.51
C TRP A 462 -1.64 -3.30 -21.99
N ASP A 463 -2.06 -2.18 -22.59
CA ASP A 463 -1.71 -1.84 -23.96
C ASP A 463 -0.19 -1.74 -24.18
N ASP A 464 0.57 -1.33 -23.18
CA ASP A 464 2.04 -1.30 -23.21
C ASP A 464 2.64 -2.71 -23.35
N LEU A 465 1.98 -3.73 -22.79
CA LEU A 465 2.42 -5.13 -22.76
C LEU A 465 1.92 -5.93 -23.96
N ALA A 466 0.78 -5.55 -24.52
CA ALA A 466 0.10 -6.24 -25.62
C ALA A 466 0.93 -6.31 -26.92
N VAL A 467 1.99 -5.51 -27.03
CA VAL A 467 2.96 -5.56 -28.13
C VAL A 467 3.60 -6.96 -28.26
N VAL A 468 3.75 -7.71 -27.17
CA VAL A 468 4.37 -9.05 -27.12
C VAL A 468 3.45 -10.11 -26.55
N MET A 469 2.58 -9.76 -25.60
CA MET A 469 1.62 -10.68 -24.97
C MET A 469 0.48 -9.87 -24.36
N ASP A 470 -0.74 -10.09 -24.77
CA ASP A 470 -1.92 -9.47 -24.19
C ASP A 470 -2.37 -10.16 -22.89
N GLU A 471 -3.35 -9.56 -22.21
CA GLU A 471 -3.86 -10.08 -20.95
C GLU A 471 -4.48 -11.47 -21.08
N ASN A 472 -5.23 -11.74 -22.15
CA ASN A 472 -5.88 -13.02 -22.34
C ASN A 472 -4.86 -14.15 -22.54
N GLU A 473 -3.81 -13.88 -23.30
CA GLU A 473 -2.74 -14.84 -23.51
C GLU A 473 -1.94 -15.11 -22.23
N TYR A 474 -1.64 -14.06 -21.46
CA TYR A 474 -1.02 -14.21 -20.14
C TYR A 474 -1.86 -15.08 -19.20
N GLU A 475 -3.17 -14.83 -19.13
CA GLU A 475 -4.09 -15.62 -18.32
C GLU A 475 -4.18 -17.08 -18.79
N GLY A 476 -4.06 -17.31 -20.08
CA GLY A 476 -3.95 -18.66 -20.63
C GLY A 476 -2.72 -19.41 -20.12
N PHE A 477 -1.54 -18.80 -20.17
CA PHE A 477 -0.31 -19.39 -19.61
C PHE A 477 -0.39 -19.57 -18.08
N LYS A 478 -1.00 -18.62 -17.38
CA LYS A 478 -1.25 -18.71 -15.94
C LYS A 478 -2.12 -19.92 -15.58
N SER A 479 -3.12 -20.22 -16.40
CA SER A 479 -3.97 -21.40 -16.21
C SER A 479 -3.16 -22.69 -16.23
N TRP A 480 -2.23 -22.83 -17.20
CA TRP A 480 -1.35 -23.98 -17.27
C TRP A 480 -0.34 -24.04 -16.13
N TYR A 481 0.19 -22.89 -15.69
CA TYR A 481 1.05 -22.81 -14.52
C TYR A 481 0.35 -23.33 -13.25
N LEU A 482 -0.90 -22.92 -13.02
CA LEU A 482 -1.70 -23.39 -11.90
C LEU A 482 -2.07 -24.87 -12.03
N TYR A 483 -2.41 -25.34 -13.25
CA TYR A 483 -2.65 -26.75 -13.53
C TYR A 483 -1.46 -27.62 -13.16
N TYR A 484 -0.25 -27.29 -13.62
CA TYR A 484 0.96 -28.06 -13.29
C TYR A 484 1.21 -28.09 -11.79
N LYS A 485 0.97 -26.99 -11.09
CA LYS A 485 1.06 -26.96 -9.64
C LYS A 485 0.07 -27.92 -8.98
N ASP A 486 -1.18 -27.92 -9.39
CA ASP A 486 -2.19 -28.79 -8.77
C ASP A 486 -1.84 -30.28 -8.99
N GLN A 487 -1.16 -30.61 -10.09
CA GLN A 487 -0.63 -31.96 -10.34
C GLN A 487 0.45 -32.38 -9.33
N THR A 488 1.21 -31.46 -8.72
CA THR A 488 2.20 -31.81 -7.66
C THR A 488 1.56 -32.37 -6.40
N HIS A 489 0.30 -32.07 -6.15
CA HIS A 489 -0.48 -32.52 -5.01
C HIS A 489 -1.41 -33.70 -5.35
N ASN A 490 -1.46 -34.10 -6.60
CA ASN A 490 -2.28 -35.21 -7.05
C ASN A 490 -1.57 -36.55 -6.75
N PRO A 491 -2.18 -37.49 -6.03
CA PRO A 491 -1.58 -38.80 -5.80
C PRO A 491 -1.36 -39.63 -7.07
N ASN A 492 -2.07 -39.32 -8.17
CA ASN A 492 -1.88 -39.89 -9.50
C ASN A 492 -1.72 -38.74 -10.53
N PRO A 493 -0.54 -38.09 -10.62
CA PRO A 493 -0.35 -36.99 -11.54
C PRO A 493 -0.45 -37.45 -12.98
N LYS A 494 -1.21 -36.71 -13.80
CA LYS A 494 -1.39 -37.01 -15.26
C LYS A 494 -0.14 -36.67 -16.07
N VAL A 495 0.75 -35.86 -15.52
CA VAL A 495 2.01 -35.43 -16.13
C VAL A 495 3.15 -35.50 -15.12
N PRO A 496 4.39 -35.75 -15.52
CA PRO A 496 5.54 -35.76 -14.63
C PRO A 496 5.90 -34.35 -14.22
N VAL A 497 5.41 -33.91 -13.05
CA VAL A 497 5.68 -32.56 -12.52
C VAL A 497 6.85 -32.60 -11.56
N PRO A 498 7.83 -31.66 -11.68
CA PRO A 498 8.97 -31.58 -10.78
C PRO A 498 8.52 -31.24 -9.35
N VAL A 499 8.85 -32.11 -8.39
CA VAL A 499 8.43 -31.98 -6.98
C VAL A 499 9.27 -30.92 -6.23
N ASP A 500 10.45 -30.60 -6.74
CA ASP A 500 11.44 -29.69 -6.14
C ASP A 500 11.39 -28.26 -6.70
N VAL A 501 10.41 -27.95 -7.57
CA VAL A 501 10.22 -26.60 -8.10
C VAL A 501 9.33 -25.80 -7.15
N ASP A 502 9.84 -24.64 -6.75
CA ASP A 502 9.08 -23.66 -5.99
C ASP A 502 8.08 -22.92 -6.90
N PHE A 503 6.81 -23.10 -6.60
CA PHE A 503 5.73 -22.34 -7.23
C PHE A 503 5.43 -21.14 -6.33
N ASP A 504 5.76 -19.95 -6.78
CA ASP A 504 5.35 -18.69 -6.13
C ASP A 504 3.82 -18.47 -6.30
N ILE A 505 3.05 -19.26 -5.57
CA ILE A 505 1.62 -19.38 -5.76
C ILE A 505 0.89 -18.16 -5.22
N GLU A 506 1.39 -17.60 -4.13
CA GLU A 506 0.83 -16.37 -3.59
C GLU A 506 0.94 -15.25 -4.63
N LEU A 507 2.02 -15.19 -5.40
CA LEU A 507 2.21 -14.23 -6.48
C LEU A 507 1.21 -14.43 -7.62
N VAL A 508 0.90 -15.67 -8.00
CA VAL A 508 0.08 -15.99 -9.18
C VAL A 508 -1.40 -16.16 -8.82
N ARG A 509 -1.73 -16.66 -7.61
CA ARG A 509 -3.12 -16.79 -7.13
C ARG A 509 -3.77 -15.49 -6.71
N THR A 510 -3.02 -14.46 -6.51
CA THR A 510 -3.53 -13.14 -6.14
C THR A 510 -4.11 -12.41 -7.34
N ASP A 511 -3.71 -12.76 -8.56
CA ASP A 511 -4.47 -12.38 -9.73
C ASP A 511 -5.82 -13.10 -9.69
N ARG A 512 -6.89 -12.36 -9.82
CA ARG A 512 -8.27 -12.81 -9.70
C ARG A 512 -8.50 -13.99 -10.65
N ILE A 513 -9.04 -15.09 -10.17
CA ILE A 513 -9.56 -16.16 -11.04
C ILE A 513 -10.56 -15.49 -11.95
N ASN A 514 -10.24 -15.38 -13.23
CA ASN A 514 -11.10 -14.73 -14.21
C ASN A 514 -11.87 -15.77 -15.06
N VAL A 515 -12.75 -15.26 -15.92
CA VAL A 515 -13.57 -16.07 -16.82
C VAL A 515 -12.70 -16.93 -17.75
N VAL A 516 -11.60 -16.37 -18.27
CA VAL A 516 -10.67 -17.06 -19.18
C VAL A 516 -10.03 -18.28 -18.51
N TYR A 517 -9.62 -18.17 -17.25
CA TYR A 517 -9.10 -19.30 -16.48
C TYR A 517 -10.10 -20.46 -16.41
N ILE A 518 -11.37 -20.16 -16.09
CA ILE A 518 -12.42 -21.17 -15.99
C ILE A 518 -12.70 -21.83 -17.37
N LEU A 519 -12.75 -21.03 -18.42
CA LEU A 519 -12.98 -21.56 -19.78
C LEU A 519 -11.82 -22.45 -20.26
N ASN A 520 -10.58 -22.12 -19.92
CA ASN A 520 -9.43 -22.97 -20.19
C ASN A 520 -9.47 -24.28 -19.37
N LEU A 521 -9.92 -24.26 -18.13
CA LEU A 521 -10.16 -25.49 -17.37
C LEU A 521 -11.26 -26.37 -18.01
N LEU A 522 -12.34 -25.77 -18.52
CA LEU A 522 -13.39 -26.47 -19.26
C LEU A 522 -12.87 -27.06 -20.57
N LYS A 523 -12.04 -26.32 -21.33
CA LYS A 523 -11.37 -26.84 -22.53
C LYS A 523 -10.56 -28.10 -22.21
N ASN A 524 -9.80 -28.09 -21.11
CA ASN A 524 -9.01 -29.24 -20.66
C ASN A 524 -9.87 -30.41 -20.17
N ALA A 525 -11.05 -30.13 -19.61
CA ALA A 525 -12.01 -31.16 -19.22
C ALA A 525 -12.66 -31.85 -20.45
N ASN A 526 -12.77 -31.18 -21.61
CA ASN A 526 -13.41 -31.68 -22.82
C ASN A 526 -12.45 -32.37 -23.79
N THR A 527 -11.36 -33.00 -23.36
CA THR A 527 -10.38 -33.67 -24.24
C THR A 527 -10.75 -35.14 -24.52
N HIS A 528 -10.31 -35.68 -25.66
CA HIS A 528 -10.57 -37.04 -26.13
C HIS A 528 -10.10 -38.17 -25.22
N ASP A 529 -9.14 -37.92 -24.37
CA ASP A 529 -8.49 -38.91 -23.52
C ASP A 529 -9.18 -39.16 -22.17
N LYS A 530 -10.36 -38.54 -21.94
CA LYS A 530 -11.06 -38.61 -20.62
C LYS A 530 -12.35 -39.41 -20.71
N THR A 531 -12.58 -40.21 -19.68
CA THR A 531 -13.88 -40.88 -19.49
C THR A 531 -14.94 -39.89 -19.01
N GLU A 532 -16.23 -40.21 -19.21
CA GLU A 532 -17.33 -39.37 -18.73
C GLU A 532 -17.28 -39.12 -17.20
N GLU A 533 -16.79 -40.09 -16.43
CA GLU A 533 -16.61 -39.95 -14.97
C GLU A 533 -15.50 -38.96 -14.64
N GLU A 534 -14.42 -38.95 -15.40
CA GLU A 534 -13.32 -37.97 -15.23
C GLU A 534 -13.71 -36.57 -15.67
N LYS A 535 -14.48 -36.43 -16.75
CA LYS A 535 -15.07 -35.14 -17.18
C LYS A 535 -15.98 -34.56 -16.09
N GLN A 536 -16.82 -35.40 -15.49
CA GLN A 536 -17.72 -34.97 -14.41
C GLN A 536 -16.95 -34.51 -13.17
N GLN A 537 -15.89 -35.23 -12.81
CA GLN A 537 -15.03 -34.83 -11.67
C GLN A 537 -14.32 -33.49 -11.90
N ASP A 538 -13.82 -33.27 -13.12
CA ASP A 538 -13.18 -31.99 -13.50
C ASP A 538 -14.21 -30.85 -13.47
N VAL A 539 -15.41 -31.06 -13.99
CA VAL A 539 -16.50 -30.07 -13.95
C VAL A 539 -16.94 -29.76 -12.51
N ASP A 540 -17.05 -30.75 -11.66
CA ASP A 540 -17.38 -30.53 -10.24
C ASP A 540 -16.27 -29.71 -9.52
N LEU A 541 -15.02 -29.92 -9.90
CA LEU A 541 -13.91 -29.12 -9.40
C LEU A 541 -14.02 -27.66 -9.87
N ILE A 542 -14.28 -27.47 -11.16
CA ILE A 542 -14.43 -26.13 -11.78
C ILE A 542 -15.60 -25.37 -11.14
N LEU A 543 -16.74 -26.02 -10.93
CA LEU A 543 -17.89 -25.41 -10.25
C LEU A 543 -17.56 -24.97 -8.81
N ARG A 544 -16.75 -25.76 -8.09
CA ARG A 544 -16.26 -25.37 -6.77
C ARG A 544 -15.31 -24.16 -6.82
N GLU A 545 -14.44 -24.07 -7.81
CA GLU A 545 -13.55 -22.92 -8.01
C GLU A 545 -14.34 -21.64 -8.34
N ILE A 546 -15.38 -21.75 -9.19
CA ILE A 546 -16.31 -20.64 -9.47
C ILE A 546 -17.00 -20.20 -8.16
N GLU A 547 -17.42 -21.15 -7.31
CA GLU A 547 -18.10 -20.85 -6.05
C GLU A 547 -17.19 -20.17 -5.01
N ARG A 548 -15.91 -20.48 -5.01
CA ARG A 548 -14.91 -19.95 -4.08
C ARG A 548 -14.30 -18.62 -4.52
N SER A 549 -14.53 -18.22 -5.77
CA SER A 549 -13.94 -16.99 -6.31
C SER A 549 -14.60 -15.75 -5.75
N ASP A 550 -13.78 -14.81 -5.26
CA ASP A 550 -14.19 -13.48 -4.81
C ASP A 550 -14.04 -12.42 -5.93
N ASN A 551 -13.69 -12.83 -7.16
CA ASN A 551 -13.58 -11.94 -8.32
C ASN A 551 -14.95 -11.34 -8.67
N GLU A 552 -15.04 -10.00 -8.77
CA GLU A 552 -16.30 -9.29 -9.04
C GLU A 552 -16.84 -9.61 -10.43
N SER A 553 -15.98 -9.65 -11.46
CA SER A 553 -16.34 -10.02 -12.82
C SER A 553 -16.84 -11.46 -12.89
N LEU A 554 -16.11 -12.41 -12.28
CA LEU A 554 -16.53 -13.79 -12.19
C LEU A 554 -17.81 -13.95 -11.36
N ARG A 555 -17.99 -13.15 -10.30
CA ARG A 555 -19.21 -13.14 -9.48
C ARG A 555 -20.44 -12.72 -10.29
N LEU A 556 -20.29 -11.69 -11.13
CA LEU A 556 -21.37 -11.23 -12.02
C LEU A 556 -21.70 -12.28 -13.10
N LYS A 557 -20.68 -12.96 -13.64
CA LYS A 557 -20.82 -14.01 -14.68
C LYS A 557 -21.04 -15.42 -14.10
N LYS A 558 -20.93 -15.60 -12.79
CA LYS A 558 -20.99 -16.90 -12.10
C LYS A 558 -22.20 -17.74 -12.50
N GLU A 559 -23.37 -17.13 -12.51
CA GLU A 559 -24.60 -17.83 -12.85
C GLU A 559 -24.65 -18.18 -14.34
N VAL A 560 -24.19 -17.27 -15.20
CA VAL A 560 -24.12 -17.52 -16.66
C VAL A 560 -23.16 -18.67 -16.96
N MET A 561 -21.97 -18.69 -16.35
CA MET A 561 -21.00 -19.78 -16.49
C MET A 561 -21.54 -21.11 -15.97
N ARG A 562 -22.20 -21.08 -14.81
CA ARG A 562 -22.84 -22.28 -14.25
C ARG A 562 -23.91 -22.83 -15.17
N GLN A 563 -24.75 -21.97 -15.72
CA GLN A 563 -25.78 -22.38 -16.69
C GLN A 563 -25.16 -22.93 -17.97
N PHE A 564 -24.11 -22.29 -18.49
CA PHE A 564 -23.37 -22.81 -19.66
C PHE A 564 -22.85 -24.22 -19.40
N ILE A 565 -22.19 -24.44 -18.26
CA ILE A 565 -21.64 -25.74 -17.89
C ILE A 565 -22.75 -26.79 -17.80
N LEU A 566 -23.86 -26.47 -17.15
CA LEU A 566 -24.94 -27.44 -16.90
C LEU A 566 -25.84 -27.70 -18.12
N THR A 567 -25.91 -26.76 -19.08
CA THR A 567 -26.90 -26.86 -20.19
C THR A 567 -26.30 -27.00 -21.57
N ARG A 568 -25.03 -26.65 -21.78
CA ARG A 568 -24.40 -26.62 -23.09
C ARG A 568 -23.09 -27.39 -23.17
N PHE A 569 -22.27 -27.34 -22.13
CA PHE A 569 -20.92 -27.87 -22.13
C PHE A 569 -20.85 -29.36 -22.53
N TYR A 570 -21.75 -30.17 -21.97
CA TYR A 570 -21.79 -31.62 -22.25
C TYR A 570 -22.26 -31.98 -23.69
N ASP A 571 -22.95 -31.07 -24.36
CA ASP A 571 -23.43 -31.27 -25.72
C ASP A 571 -22.44 -30.76 -26.78
N LEU A 572 -21.31 -30.14 -26.36
CA LEU A 572 -20.31 -29.62 -27.28
C LEU A 572 -19.44 -30.75 -27.84
N PRO A 573 -19.08 -30.69 -29.14
CA PRO A 573 -18.05 -31.55 -29.70
C PRO A 573 -16.74 -31.43 -28.94
N GLU A 574 -15.96 -32.51 -28.90
CA GLU A 574 -14.68 -32.56 -28.16
C GLU A 574 -13.62 -31.60 -28.73
N ASP A 575 -13.74 -31.20 -29.99
CA ASP A 575 -12.90 -30.22 -30.68
C ASP A 575 -13.50 -28.79 -30.73
N ALA A 576 -14.58 -28.56 -29.96
CA ALA A 576 -15.25 -27.27 -29.94
C ALA A 576 -14.37 -26.19 -29.27
N ASP A 577 -14.40 -25.00 -29.86
CA ASP A 577 -13.84 -23.81 -29.21
C ASP A 577 -14.76 -23.37 -28.03
N ILE A 578 -14.34 -23.68 -26.81
CA ILE A 578 -15.11 -23.39 -25.58
C ILE A 578 -15.30 -21.90 -25.38
N MET A 579 -14.31 -21.08 -25.78
CA MET A 579 -14.38 -19.62 -25.69
C MET A 579 -15.46 -19.06 -26.63
N GLU A 580 -15.47 -19.52 -27.89
CA GLU A 580 -16.46 -19.11 -28.85
C GLU A 580 -17.87 -19.59 -28.45
N ALA A 581 -17.99 -20.84 -27.99
CA ALA A 581 -19.23 -21.40 -27.51
C ALA A 581 -19.81 -20.66 -26.30
N PHE A 582 -18.95 -20.28 -25.35
CA PHE A 582 -19.37 -19.48 -24.20
C PHE A 582 -19.77 -18.05 -24.61
N THR A 583 -19.01 -17.41 -25.46
CA THR A 583 -19.33 -16.06 -25.98
C THR A 583 -20.69 -16.05 -26.70
N GLN A 584 -20.98 -17.09 -27.49
CA GLN A 584 -22.27 -17.23 -28.14
C GLN A 584 -23.40 -17.45 -27.13
N PHE A 585 -23.16 -18.27 -26.11
CA PHE A 585 -24.10 -18.51 -25.04
C PHE A 585 -24.40 -17.25 -24.23
N GLU A 586 -23.37 -16.44 -23.91
CA GLU A 586 -23.55 -15.14 -23.24
C GLU A 586 -24.47 -14.20 -24.02
N LYS A 587 -24.27 -14.10 -25.34
CA LYS A 587 -25.14 -13.29 -26.22
C LYS A 587 -26.58 -13.77 -26.21
N GLU A 588 -26.79 -15.08 -26.21
CA GLU A 588 -28.13 -15.70 -26.15
C GLU A 588 -28.80 -15.42 -24.80
N GLN A 589 -28.06 -15.55 -23.70
CA GLN A 589 -28.59 -15.29 -22.34
C GLN A 589 -28.86 -13.79 -22.14
N MET A 590 -27.97 -12.91 -22.58
CA MET A 590 -28.19 -11.46 -22.52
C MET A 590 -29.46 -11.05 -23.26
N LYS A 591 -29.70 -11.64 -24.41
CA LYS A 591 -30.93 -11.41 -25.19
C LYS A 591 -32.15 -11.92 -24.44
N ALA A 592 -32.09 -13.12 -23.89
CA ALA A 592 -33.17 -13.73 -23.11
C ALA A 592 -33.50 -12.90 -21.86
N ASP A 593 -32.51 -12.44 -21.11
CA ASP A 593 -32.69 -11.55 -19.93
C ASP A 593 -33.41 -10.24 -20.34
N MET A 594 -33.05 -9.66 -21.48
CA MET A 594 -33.73 -8.45 -21.99
C MET A 594 -35.17 -8.71 -22.45
N GLU A 595 -35.43 -9.85 -23.08
CA GLU A 595 -36.78 -10.26 -23.52
C GLU A 595 -37.69 -10.54 -22.31
N GLU A 596 -37.17 -11.20 -21.27
CA GLU A 596 -37.89 -11.48 -20.02
C GLU A 596 -38.21 -10.18 -19.29
N PHE A 597 -37.22 -9.28 -19.14
CA PHE A 597 -37.46 -7.97 -18.53
C PHE A 597 -38.49 -7.15 -19.27
N ALA A 598 -38.43 -7.13 -20.59
CA ALA A 598 -39.39 -6.43 -21.43
C ALA A 598 -40.79 -6.99 -21.25
N PHE A 599 -40.94 -8.33 -21.24
CA PHE A 599 -42.20 -9.01 -21.03
C PHE A 599 -42.81 -8.70 -19.66
N ASP A 600 -42.04 -8.79 -18.60
CA ASP A 600 -42.50 -8.55 -17.23
C ASP A 600 -42.96 -7.11 -17.01
N ASN A 601 -42.28 -6.17 -17.63
CA ASN A 601 -42.61 -4.75 -17.54
C ASN A 601 -43.63 -4.28 -18.61
N LYS A 602 -44.06 -5.19 -19.50
CA LYS A 602 -44.99 -4.92 -20.62
C LYS A 602 -44.55 -3.78 -21.51
N ILE A 603 -43.27 -3.80 -21.85
CA ILE A 603 -42.64 -2.87 -22.79
C ILE A 603 -42.05 -3.65 -23.99
N ASP A 604 -41.81 -2.94 -25.08
CA ASP A 604 -41.20 -3.56 -26.25
C ASP A 604 -39.72 -3.87 -25.99
N TYR A 605 -39.29 -5.07 -26.34
CA TYR A 605 -37.89 -5.51 -26.30
C TYR A 605 -36.96 -4.52 -27.02
N MET A 606 -37.41 -3.98 -28.16
CA MET A 606 -36.60 -3.04 -28.96
C MET A 606 -36.20 -1.80 -28.15
N ILE A 607 -37.07 -1.32 -27.25
CA ILE A 607 -36.77 -0.17 -26.38
C ILE A 607 -35.64 -0.51 -25.40
N VAL A 608 -35.68 -1.70 -24.80
CA VAL A 608 -34.67 -2.18 -23.85
C VAL A 608 -33.33 -2.36 -24.57
N SER A 609 -33.36 -2.99 -25.75
CA SER A 609 -32.16 -3.24 -26.56
C SER A 609 -31.51 -1.95 -27.06
N GLU A 610 -32.28 -0.97 -27.49
CA GLU A 610 -31.77 0.34 -27.94
C GLU A 610 -31.13 1.11 -26.75
N LEU A 611 -31.79 1.13 -25.59
CA LEU A 611 -31.26 1.79 -24.39
C LEU A 611 -29.98 1.09 -23.89
N PHE A 612 -29.91 -0.22 -23.99
CA PHE A 612 -28.69 -0.98 -23.68
C PHE A 612 -27.56 -0.61 -24.64
N THR A 613 -27.83 -0.55 -25.95
CA THR A 613 -26.83 -0.15 -26.96
C THR A 613 -26.33 1.27 -26.73
N GLU A 614 -27.23 2.18 -26.35
CA GLU A 614 -26.88 3.56 -26.02
C GLU A 614 -26.00 3.63 -24.74
N TYR A 615 -26.31 2.81 -23.74
CA TYR A 615 -25.49 2.69 -22.53
C TYR A 615 -24.09 2.16 -22.83
N VAL A 616 -23.97 1.14 -23.66
CA VAL A 616 -22.68 0.60 -24.12
C VAL A 616 -21.82 1.68 -24.78
N PHE A 617 -22.46 2.58 -25.57
CA PHE A 617 -21.73 3.60 -26.34
C PHE A 617 -21.32 4.83 -25.52
N HIS A 618 -22.17 5.23 -24.54
CA HIS A 618 -22.01 6.48 -23.79
C HIS A 618 -21.66 6.31 -22.32
N GLY A 619 -21.67 5.08 -21.79
CA GLY A 619 -21.46 4.79 -20.39
C GLY A 619 -22.57 5.25 -19.43
N THR A 620 -23.57 5.99 -19.96
CA THR A 620 -24.70 6.54 -19.17
C THR A 620 -25.95 6.67 -20.00
N ILE A 621 -27.13 6.54 -19.37
CA ILE A 621 -28.43 6.90 -19.99
C ILE A 621 -29.17 7.86 -19.07
N SER A 622 -29.80 8.88 -19.68
CA SER A 622 -30.56 9.86 -18.91
C SER A 622 -31.99 9.38 -18.65
N ASP A 623 -32.55 9.79 -17.52
CA ASP A 623 -33.95 9.50 -17.19
C ASP A 623 -34.94 10.09 -18.22
N ASP A 624 -34.54 11.20 -18.88
CA ASP A 624 -35.37 11.85 -19.89
C ASP A 624 -35.40 11.04 -21.19
N ASP A 625 -34.29 10.41 -21.59
CA ASP A 625 -34.27 9.59 -22.81
C ASP A 625 -35.08 8.30 -22.62
N ILE A 626 -35.01 7.70 -21.42
CA ILE A 626 -35.88 6.57 -21.07
C ILE A 626 -37.35 6.99 -21.12
N ARG A 627 -37.71 8.12 -20.51
CA ARG A 627 -39.09 8.62 -20.49
C ARG A 627 -39.61 8.90 -21.88
N LYS A 628 -38.81 9.52 -22.76
CA LYS A 628 -39.19 9.79 -24.17
C LYS A 628 -39.62 8.50 -24.88
N ARG A 629 -38.83 7.43 -24.77
CA ARG A 629 -39.12 6.16 -25.41
C ARG A 629 -40.34 5.45 -24.81
N LEU A 630 -40.57 5.62 -23.51
CA LEU A 630 -41.73 5.08 -22.81
C LEU A 630 -43.03 5.91 -22.97
N THR A 631 -42.99 7.08 -23.60
CA THR A 631 -44.15 8.01 -23.74
C THR A 631 -45.35 7.34 -24.47
N ALA A 632 -45.09 6.43 -25.41
CA ALA A 632 -46.11 5.70 -26.16
C ALA A 632 -47.05 4.86 -25.26
N TYR A 633 -46.58 4.44 -24.06
CA TYR A 633 -47.36 3.62 -23.12
C TYR A 633 -48.36 4.40 -22.28
N LYS A 634 -48.37 5.73 -22.36
CA LYS A 634 -49.33 6.66 -21.68
C LYS A 634 -49.46 6.33 -20.17
N LEU A 635 -48.38 6.07 -19.49
CA LEU A 635 -48.36 5.72 -18.08
C LEU A 635 -48.56 6.97 -17.20
N GLY A 636 -49.27 6.81 -16.09
CA GLY A 636 -49.35 7.84 -15.06
C GLY A 636 -47.98 8.12 -14.40
N LEU A 637 -47.77 9.34 -13.89
CA LEU A 637 -46.50 9.86 -13.40
C LEU A 637 -45.74 8.88 -12.46
N LEU A 638 -46.42 8.32 -11.48
CA LEU A 638 -45.83 7.39 -10.53
C LEU A 638 -45.37 6.07 -11.18
N LYS A 639 -46.14 5.55 -12.14
CA LYS A 639 -45.76 4.34 -12.89
C LYS A 639 -44.61 4.63 -13.83
N MET A 640 -44.62 5.76 -14.50
CA MET A 640 -43.53 6.19 -15.36
C MET A 640 -42.21 6.31 -14.58
N THR A 641 -42.22 7.00 -13.42
CA THR A 641 -40.99 7.13 -12.60
C THR A 641 -40.46 5.80 -12.10
N LYS A 642 -41.33 4.89 -11.67
CA LYS A 642 -40.90 3.53 -11.24
C LYS A 642 -40.31 2.74 -12.39
N LEU A 643 -40.97 2.77 -13.55
CA LEU A 643 -40.49 2.03 -14.73
C LEU A 643 -39.18 2.63 -15.27
N THR A 644 -39.04 3.96 -15.30
CA THR A 644 -37.78 4.63 -15.68
C THR A 644 -36.63 4.15 -14.81
N LYS A 645 -36.82 4.12 -13.47
CA LYS A 645 -35.81 3.64 -12.54
C LYS A 645 -35.50 2.16 -12.76
N SER A 646 -36.52 1.32 -12.95
CA SER A 646 -36.36 -0.12 -13.19
C SER A 646 -35.59 -0.40 -14.47
N VAL A 647 -35.91 0.29 -15.56
CA VAL A 647 -35.19 0.18 -16.87
C VAL A 647 -33.73 0.62 -16.72
N LYS A 648 -33.46 1.74 -16.04
CA LYS A 648 -32.09 2.23 -15.84
C LYS A 648 -31.27 1.23 -15.02
N THR A 649 -31.81 0.74 -13.91
CA THR A 649 -31.13 -0.27 -13.08
C THR A 649 -30.86 -1.53 -13.88
N PHE A 650 -31.86 -2.06 -14.59
CA PHE A 650 -31.71 -3.27 -15.39
C PHE A 650 -30.64 -3.12 -16.47
N VAL A 651 -30.64 -2.02 -17.23
CA VAL A 651 -29.63 -1.76 -18.29
C VAL A 651 -28.23 -1.69 -17.69
N THR A 652 -28.07 -1.02 -16.55
CA THR A 652 -26.77 -0.92 -15.88
C THR A 652 -26.29 -2.27 -15.35
N GLU A 653 -27.16 -3.02 -14.69
CA GLU A 653 -26.85 -4.35 -14.15
C GLU A 653 -26.54 -5.36 -15.28
N THR A 654 -27.31 -5.32 -16.37
CA THR A 654 -27.09 -6.17 -17.55
C THR A 654 -25.75 -5.83 -18.22
N TYR A 655 -25.43 -4.56 -18.38
CA TYR A 655 -24.12 -4.15 -18.89
C TYR A 655 -22.98 -4.69 -18.02
N ASN A 656 -23.03 -4.50 -16.70
CA ASN A 656 -22.00 -4.99 -15.80
C ASN A 656 -21.89 -6.53 -15.78
N LYS A 657 -23.01 -7.24 -15.95
CA LYS A 657 -23.06 -8.70 -16.00
C LYS A 657 -22.39 -9.26 -17.27
N TYR A 658 -22.58 -8.60 -18.42
CA TYR A 658 -22.14 -9.09 -19.72
C TYR A 658 -20.99 -8.27 -20.35
N LYS A 659 -20.46 -7.26 -19.64
CA LYS A 659 -19.31 -6.49 -20.10
C LYS A 659 -18.12 -7.43 -20.35
N ALA A 660 -17.46 -7.25 -21.50
CA ALA A 660 -16.20 -7.95 -21.77
C ALA A 660 -15.13 -7.55 -20.75
N GLU A 661 -14.33 -8.49 -20.30
CA GLU A 661 -13.16 -8.18 -19.48
C GLU A 661 -12.18 -7.40 -20.38
N GLY A 662 -11.92 -6.14 -20.05
CA GLY A 662 -10.99 -5.28 -20.80
C GLY A 662 -11.58 -4.07 -21.51
N GLU A 663 -12.92 -3.81 -21.44
CA GLU A 663 -13.51 -2.53 -21.90
C GLU A 663 -13.76 -1.52 -20.77
#